data_08f6749a58eff8b43da0a36ce1f94da8
#
_entry.id   08f6749a58eff8b43da0a36ce1f94da8
#
_cell.length_a   1.000
_cell.length_b   1.000
_cell.length_c   1.000
_cell.angle_alpha   90.00
_cell.angle_beta   90.00
_cell.angle_gamma   90.00
#
_symmetry.space_group_name_H-M   'P 1'
#
loop_
_entity.id
_entity.type
_entity.pdbx_description
1 polymer ?
#
loop_
_entity_poly.entity_id
_entity_poly.type
_entity_poly.pdbx_seq_one_letter_code
_entity_poly.pdbx_strand_id
1 'polypeptide(L)'
;MPMMRILLALVIVISAISPATAGSADKIIIKPNLSPEELNSGTFYGADPGIGLAISGGGARGLAVIGILKVLEREHIKVKLIAGVSIGSIIGGLYSCGYSSDEIERIAYQINWSELLATNPMRKTLLTTQKGQSEKSLFKLRFQGWRPVVPQAITSAQRLSRLLDKLTARGGIRSGISFDYLNPPLRVVCTDLLTGERVVLSSGSLPEALRASMAVPVAFTPAEIGGRLLVDGGLVDPIPVDVVLENAGHPVVAINVTSDLLPRSQINNVVGIADQTTTIMAIDKKQALTDLADLCITPDLRGWTATDFSHIDSLIEIGERAAEEAIPAIRELLADKKAPGNSDSAYAISQTQICDLRVMPKSYFNIVDSSALSYNAIEYNLNRACVSGYIKEAWAELIPDSTGTTLDYHLIDNPRIEVVRFIGATIFPSSELYSIITGRPGAVLNTILLGYDKQALENHYIKAGYNLARANAEFDTSYGSLTFMIDEGRINDIKIEGNRKTRNYVITRHLPFKAGDIFRQDEAEKGIDGVFSTGLFETARMVAVPDSSGITLLLKVKENRYNFIRGGARYDLEHNAQAFLDFVAGNVFGGGQEIYISTNIGEKRRGVSLNYRSDRIFKTLFTNTISADLSELKRNSYSDHKYTGFSKQISYGARIAPGRQFPQLGMISIVGELRKYEWDEPGKTKRQEFSKIGIGFESIVDTRDAISFPRTGKYHYFDLQFAGDLHSEKSAYTRFETSIEAYYPLTERLNFHPRLVLGASSDILPYFDQFSLGGLGSFVGLYQDELLGDKMVLGSVELRQRIGGRFYMLARYNAGNMWNNLERVRLSHLLHGAGIGLGLRTPVGPIQAWYGRVHNGFDLFYLDMGYSW
;
A
#
# COMPACT_ATOMS: atom_id res chain seq x y z
N MET A 1 7.32 -41.20 9.28
CA MET A 1 6.99 -42.33 10.19
C MET A 1 6.05 -41.80 11.25
N PRO A 2 4.87 -42.38 11.39
CA PRO A 2 3.88 -41.93 12.35
C PRO A 2 4.03 -42.74 13.61
N MET A 3 3.88 -42.13 14.76
CA MET A 3 3.37 -42.72 15.99
C MET A 3 3.64 -41.76 17.13
N MET A 4 2.62 -41.03 17.51
CA MET A 4 2.20 -40.87 18.91
C MET A 4 0.97 -39.97 18.95
N ARG A 5 -0.16 -40.51 18.55
CA ARG A 5 -1.50 -40.10 18.94
C ARG A 5 -2.08 -41.24 19.76
N ILE A 6 -2.96 -40.89 20.70
CA ILE A 6 -3.78 -41.76 21.55
C ILE A 6 -3.17 -41.96 22.95
N LEU A 7 -3.69 -41.14 23.86
CA LEU A 7 -4.08 -41.55 25.21
C LEU A 7 -4.74 -40.37 25.91
N LEU A 8 -6.02 -40.14 25.65
CA LEU A 8 -6.96 -39.49 26.59
C LEU A 8 -8.40 -39.76 26.12
N ALA A 9 -8.89 -40.92 26.41
CA ALA A 9 -10.32 -41.15 26.44
C ALA A 9 -10.61 -42.41 27.18
N LEU A 10 -11.62 -42.37 28.01
CA LEU A 10 -12.32 -43.40 28.74
C LEU A 10 -11.74 -43.75 30.11
N VAL A 11 -12.29 -43.10 31.12
CA VAL A 11 -12.62 -43.76 32.41
C VAL A 11 -14.16 -43.81 32.48
N ILE A 12 -14.71 -44.88 32.05
CA ILE A 12 -16.13 -45.28 32.36
C ILE A 12 -16.09 -45.88 33.74
N VAL A 13 -16.76 -45.22 34.68
CA VAL A 13 -16.99 -45.77 36.03
C VAL A 13 -18.21 -46.69 35.97
N ILE A 14 -17.95 -47.98 36.14
CA ILE A 14 -19.00 -48.98 36.44
C ILE A 14 -19.30 -48.84 37.93
N SER A 15 -20.50 -48.36 38.22
CA SER A 15 -21.01 -48.36 39.61
C SER A 15 -21.50 -49.75 39.98
N ALA A 16 -20.79 -50.45 40.90
CA ALA A 16 -21.31 -51.63 41.61
C ALA A 16 -22.25 -51.20 42.72
N ILE A 17 -23.46 -51.69 42.71
CA ILE A 17 -24.45 -51.52 43.74
C ILE A 17 -24.04 -52.37 44.97
N SER A 18 -23.90 -51.73 46.13
CA SER A 18 -23.88 -52.43 47.42
C SER A 18 -24.75 -51.70 48.45
N PRO A 19 -25.37 -52.29 49.40
CA PRO A 19 -26.61 -51.85 50.03
C PRO A 19 -26.41 -50.81 51.14
N ALA A 20 -27.46 -50.05 51.36
CA ALA A 20 -27.62 -48.94 52.26
C ALA A 20 -27.10 -49.16 53.67
N THR A 21 -26.21 -48.27 54.13
CA THR A 21 -26.08 -47.81 55.48
C THR A 21 -26.47 -46.34 55.54
N ALA A 22 -27.32 -46.02 56.54
CA ALA A 22 -27.90 -44.71 56.71
C ALA A 22 -26.85 -43.62 56.96
N GLY A 23 -27.01 -42.46 56.28
CA GLY A 23 -26.64 -41.13 56.74
C GLY A 23 -25.27 -40.56 56.41
N SER A 24 -24.94 -40.32 55.15
CA SER A 24 -24.20 -39.10 54.76
C SER A 24 -24.93 -38.50 53.52
N ALA A 25 -25.49 -37.35 53.71
CA ALA A 25 -26.07 -36.64 52.60
C ALA A 25 -24.96 -36.40 51.53
N ASP A 26 -25.23 -36.86 50.31
CA ASP A 26 -24.23 -36.81 49.22
C ASP A 26 -23.86 -35.32 48.93
N LYS A 27 -22.57 -35.03 49.06
CA LYS A 27 -21.94 -33.77 48.73
C LYS A 27 -22.06 -33.49 47.22
N ILE A 28 -22.58 -32.33 46.86
CA ILE A 28 -22.66 -31.89 45.46
C ILE A 28 -21.46 -30.98 45.14
N ILE A 29 -20.73 -31.32 44.09
CA ILE A 29 -19.58 -30.52 43.63
C ILE A 29 -19.97 -29.83 42.31
N ILE A 30 -19.86 -28.48 42.30
CA ILE A 30 -20.08 -27.63 41.14
C ILE A 30 -18.72 -27.11 40.67
N LYS A 31 -18.45 -27.19 39.38
CA LYS A 31 -17.21 -26.71 38.77
C LYS A 31 -17.52 -25.57 37.79
N PRO A 32 -16.57 -24.66 37.56
CA PRO A 32 -16.72 -23.64 36.52
C PRO A 32 -16.88 -24.30 35.14
N ASN A 33 -17.73 -23.70 34.32
CA ASN A 33 -17.97 -24.10 32.95
C ASN A 33 -17.50 -22.97 32.02
N LEU A 34 -16.18 -22.93 31.72
CA LEU A 34 -15.53 -21.92 30.93
C LEU A 34 -14.80 -22.56 29.76
N SER A 35 -14.93 -21.96 28.60
CA SER A 35 -14.11 -22.32 27.44
C SER A 35 -12.64 -21.86 27.65
N PRO A 36 -11.66 -22.50 26.99
CA PRO A 36 -10.28 -22.05 27.01
C PRO A 36 -10.12 -20.60 26.52
N GLU A 37 -11.02 -20.11 25.67
CA GLU A 37 -11.02 -18.75 25.13
C GLU A 37 -11.46 -17.74 26.18
N GLU A 38 -12.46 -18.06 26.98
CA GLU A 38 -12.93 -17.24 28.11
C GLU A 38 -11.86 -17.13 29.20
N LEU A 39 -11.17 -18.21 29.49
CA LEU A 39 -10.04 -18.21 30.43
C LEU A 39 -8.86 -17.37 29.96
N ASN A 40 -8.59 -17.34 28.63
CA ASN A 40 -7.47 -16.60 28.06
C ASN A 40 -7.78 -15.13 27.80
N SER A 41 -9.05 -14.78 27.54
CA SER A 41 -9.45 -13.40 27.22
C SER A 41 -9.74 -12.57 28.46
N GLY A 42 -9.97 -13.21 29.60
CA GLY A 42 -10.42 -12.56 30.82
C GLY A 42 -11.82 -11.98 30.76
N THR A 43 -12.52 -12.35 29.74
CA THR A 43 -13.89 -11.92 29.51
C THR A 43 -14.78 -13.14 29.69
N PHE A 44 -15.51 -13.19 30.81
CA PHE A 44 -16.55 -14.19 30.96
C PHE A 44 -17.68 -13.87 29.98
N TYR A 45 -17.77 -14.65 28.94
CA TYR A 45 -18.82 -14.54 27.94
C TYR A 45 -20.13 -15.20 28.36
N GLY A 46 -20.19 -15.74 29.59
CA GLY A 46 -21.37 -16.35 30.17
C GLY A 46 -22.57 -15.43 30.09
N ALA A 47 -23.50 -15.74 29.24
CA ALA A 47 -24.80 -15.10 29.03
C ALA A 47 -24.80 -13.61 28.59
N ASP A 48 -23.66 -13.00 28.25
CA ASP A 48 -23.72 -11.68 27.64
C ASP A 48 -23.92 -11.84 26.12
N PRO A 49 -25.16 -11.62 25.65
CA PRO A 49 -25.50 -11.91 24.26
C PRO A 49 -24.83 -10.86 23.37
N GLY A 50 -23.82 -11.27 22.60
CA GLY A 50 -23.24 -10.43 21.55
C GLY A 50 -23.94 -10.64 20.20
N ILE A 51 -23.65 -9.81 19.21
CA ILE A 51 -24.18 -9.89 17.85
C ILE A 51 -23.15 -10.45 16.89
N GLY A 52 -23.62 -11.17 15.86
CA GLY A 52 -22.84 -11.45 14.67
C GLY A 52 -23.00 -10.30 13.66
N LEU A 53 -21.95 -9.86 12.99
CA LEU A 53 -22.00 -8.80 11.97
C LEU A 53 -21.83 -9.35 10.56
N ALA A 54 -22.80 -9.12 9.69
CA ALA A 54 -22.69 -9.35 8.25
C ALA A 54 -22.50 -8.04 7.52
N ILE A 55 -21.30 -7.77 6.99
CA ILE A 55 -20.92 -6.48 6.40
C ILE A 55 -20.87 -6.61 4.88
N SER A 56 -21.70 -5.85 4.18
CA SER A 56 -21.79 -5.84 2.72
C SER A 56 -20.58 -5.18 2.05
N GLY A 57 -20.45 -5.41 0.74
CA GLY A 57 -19.64 -4.60 -0.15
C GLY A 57 -20.26 -3.22 -0.40
N GLY A 58 -19.50 -2.30 -1.02
CA GLY A 58 -20.01 -0.95 -1.34
C GLY A 58 -18.98 0.08 -1.78
N GLY A 59 -17.72 -0.30 -1.95
CA GLY A 59 -16.65 0.64 -2.29
C GLY A 59 -16.51 1.76 -1.25
N ALA A 60 -16.42 3.03 -1.68
CA ALA A 60 -16.26 4.17 -0.77
C ALA A 60 -17.40 4.31 0.26
N ARG A 61 -18.63 3.88 -0.08
CA ARG A 61 -19.77 3.90 0.83
C ARG A 61 -19.57 3.03 2.06
N GLY A 62 -18.69 2.00 1.94
CA GLY A 62 -18.31 1.18 3.08
C GLY A 62 -17.64 1.95 4.21
N LEU A 63 -17.13 3.17 3.99
CA LEU A 63 -16.60 4.01 5.07
C LEU A 63 -17.66 4.34 6.14
N ALA A 64 -18.96 4.28 5.82
CA ALA A 64 -20.04 4.40 6.81
C ALA A 64 -19.99 3.29 7.89
N VAL A 65 -19.43 2.12 7.57
CA VAL A 65 -19.27 1.02 8.53
C VAL A 65 -18.36 1.45 9.70
N ILE A 66 -17.40 2.35 9.48
CA ILE A 66 -16.52 2.87 10.54
C ILE A 66 -17.37 3.59 11.59
N GLY A 67 -18.32 4.45 11.15
CA GLY A 67 -19.25 5.14 12.05
C GLY A 67 -20.14 4.18 12.83
N ILE A 68 -20.61 3.11 12.18
CA ILE A 68 -21.40 2.06 12.85
C ILE A 68 -20.56 1.38 13.95
N LEU A 69 -19.32 1.00 13.65
CA LEU A 69 -18.43 0.39 14.63
C LEU A 69 -18.12 1.32 15.81
N LYS A 70 -17.97 2.64 15.59
CA LYS A 70 -17.78 3.65 16.65
C LYS A 70 -18.96 3.65 17.64
N VAL A 71 -20.17 3.58 17.13
CA VAL A 71 -21.36 3.53 17.98
C VAL A 71 -21.44 2.21 18.75
N LEU A 72 -21.19 1.07 18.09
CA LEU A 72 -21.19 -0.22 18.75
C LEU A 72 -20.13 -0.29 19.87
N GLU A 73 -18.91 0.26 19.66
CA GLU A 73 -17.88 0.36 20.70
C GLU A 73 -18.32 1.25 21.86
N ARG A 74 -18.84 2.44 21.57
CA ARG A 74 -19.34 3.41 22.57
C ARG A 74 -20.45 2.82 23.44
N GLU A 75 -21.35 2.06 22.83
CA GLU A 75 -22.49 1.41 23.51
C GLU A 75 -22.14 0.03 24.12
N HIS A 76 -20.86 -0.36 24.04
CA HIS A 76 -20.33 -1.62 24.56
C HIS A 76 -21.05 -2.86 24.00
N ILE A 77 -21.51 -2.81 22.74
CA ILE A 77 -22.12 -3.95 22.06
C ILE A 77 -21.04 -4.92 21.61
N LYS A 78 -21.09 -6.13 22.14
CA LYS A 78 -20.13 -7.18 21.78
C LYS A 78 -20.38 -7.74 20.40
N VAL A 79 -19.31 -7.87 19.62
CA VAL A 79 -19.31 -8.54 18.31
C VAL A 79 -18.69 -9.92 18.46
N LYS A 80 -19.45 -10.98 18.12
CA LYS A 80 -19.02 -12.41 18.25
C LYS A 80 -18.25 -12.88 17.03
N LEU A 81 -18.64 -12.44 15.84
CA LEU A 81 -18.07 -12.82 14.56
C LEU A 81 -18.38 -11.76 13.52
N ILE A 82 -17.46 -11.55 12.59
CA ILE A 82 -17.66 -10.71 11.42
C ILE A 82 -17.56 -11.55 10.17
N ALA A 83 -18.56 -11.47 9.28
CA ALA A 83 -18.43 -11.88 7.89
C ALA A 83 -18.50 -10.65 6.99
N GLY A 84 -17.53 -10.50 6.08
CA GLY A 84 -17.42 -9.31 5.25
C GLY A 84 -17.20 -9.62 3.77
N VAL A 85 -17.67 -8.68 2.93
CA VAL A 85 -17.52 -8.68 1.49
C VAL A 85 -16.87 -7.39 1.04
N SER A 86 -15.89 -7.46 0.11
CA SER A 86 -15.25 -6.28 -0.49
C SER A 86 -14.68 -5.33 0.57
N ILE A 87 -15.04 -4.05 0.56
CA ILE A 87 -14.64 -3.05 1.57
C ILE A 87 -15.09 -3.46 2.98
N GLY A 88 -16.25 -4.13 3.10
CA GLY A 88 -16.72 -4.66 4.38
C GLY A 88 -15.79 -5.70 4.97
N SER A 89 -15.18 -6.54 4.12
CA SER A 89 -14.14 -7.47 4.57
C SER A 89 -12.87 -6.76 5.05
N ILE A 90 -12.49 -5.63 4.43
CA ILE A 90 -11.31 -4.85 4.82
C ILE A 90 -11.55 -4.19 6.18
N ILE A 91 -12.66 -3.48 6.35
CA ILE A 91 -12.97 -2.78 7.60
C ILE A 91 -13.16 -3.79 8.74
N GLY A 92 -13.96 -4.84 8.50
CA GLY A 92 -14.14 -5.92 9.46
C GLY A 92 -12.83 -6.65 9.78
N GLY A 93 -11.99 -6.88 8.78
CA GLY A 93 -10.68 -7.50 8.95
C GLY A 93 -9.70 -6.65 9.77
N LEU A 94 -9.68 -5.34 9.57
CA LEU A 94 -8.88 -4.43 10.42
C LEU A 94 -9.40 -4.41 11.85
N TYR A 95 -10.71 -4.35 12.02
CA TYR A 95 -11.34 -4.42 13.34
C TYR A 95 -11.01 -5.75 14.05
N SER A 96 -11.09 -6.86 13.34
CA SER A 96 -10.68 -8.18 13.85
C SER A 96 -9.17 -8.28 14.16
N CYS A 97 -8.32 -7.48 13.49
CA CYS A 97 -6.89 -7.34 13.83
C CYS A 97 -6.64 -6.51 15.09
N GLY A 98 -7.70 -5.99 15.76
CA GLY A 98 -7.62 -5.21 16.99
C GLY A 98 -7.37 -3.73 16.78
N TYR A 99 -7.69 -3.17 15.59
CA TYR A 99 -7.79 -1.72 15.42
C TYR A 99 -9.13 -1.24 15.99
N SER A 100 -9.11 -0.17 16.79
CA SER A 100 -10.34 0.52 17.17
C SER A 100 -10.97 1.23 15.95
N SER A 101 -12.26 1.53 16.03
CA SER A 101 -12.95 2.31 15.01
C SER A 101 -12.27 3.66 14.74
N ASP A 102 -11.77 4.37 15.78
CA ASP A 102 -11.02 5.61 15.65
C ASP A 102 -9.65 5.42 14.96
N GLU A 103 -8.98 4.28 15.15
CA GLU A 103 -7.75 3.95 14.44
C GLU A 103 -8.02 3.71 12.96
N ILE A 104 -9.11 3.00 12.62
CA ILE A 104 -9.53 2.73 11.23
C ILE A 104 -9.91 4.04 10.54
N GLU A 105 -10.62 4.94 11.22
CA GLU A 105 -10.92 6.28 10.71
C GLU A 105 -9.64 7.06 10.36
N ARG A 106 -8.67 7.13 11.29
CA ARG A 106 -7.38 7.78 11.03
C ARG A 106 -6.64 7.18 9.84
N ILE A 107 -6.67 5.85 9.69
CA ILE A 107 -6.10 5.15 8.55
C ILE A 107 -6.81 5.59 7.27
N ALA A 108 -8.14 5.65 7.25
CA ALA A 108 -8.91 6.06 6.08
C ALA A 108 -8.54 7.47 5.58
N TYR A 109 -8.30 8.42 6.50
CA TYR A 109 -7.81 9.77 6.15
C TYR A 109 -6.38 9.80 5.61
N GLN A 110 -5.50 8.92 6.10
CA GLN A 110 -4.10 8.87 5.66
C GLN A 110 -3.91 8.23 4.29
N ILE A 111 -4.88 7.46 3.82
CA ILE A 111 -4.82 6.79 2.52
C ILE A 111 -5.00 7.80 1.39
N ASN A 112 -4.03 7.85 0.48
CA ASN A 112 -4.25 8.50 -0.82
C ASN A 112 -4.98 7.54 -1.77
N TRP A 113 -6.30 7.58 -1.73
CA TRP A 113 -7.16 6.66 -2.48
C TRP A 113 -6.93 6.70 -3.98
N SER A 114 -6.64 7.87 -4.55
CA SER A 114 -6.35 8.00 -5.99
C SER A 114 -5.03 7.33 -6.39
N GLU A 115 -4.04 7.36 -5.52
CA GLU A 115 -2.76 6.67 -5.75
C GLU A 115 -2.87 5.16 -5.51
N LEU A 116 -3.76 4.71 -4.64
CA LEU A 116 -3.95 3.29 -4.34
C LEU A 116 -4.35 2.49 -5.59
N LEU A 117 -5.13 3.12 -6.48
CA LEU A 117 -5.61 2.54 -7.75
C LEU A 117 -4.60 2.70 -8.89
N ALA A 118 -3.48 3.41 -8.70
CA ALA A 118 -2.49 3.61 -9.75
C ALA A 118 -1.71 2.33 -10.06
N THR A 119 -1.50 2.07 -11.35
CA THR A 119 -0.80 0.87 -11.85
C THR A 119 0.71 1.01 -11.89
N ASN A 120 1.20 2.24 -12.02
CA ASN A 120 2.62 2.50 -12.20
C ASN A 120 3.36 2.59 -10.87
N PRO A 121 4.65 2.20 -10.81
CA PRO A 121 5.49 2.46 -9.64
C PRO A 121 5.51 3.94 -9.29
N MET A 122 5.71 4.25 -8.01
CA MET A 122 5.89 5.65 -7.59
C MET A 122 7.17 6.22 -8.24
N ARG A 123 7.08 7.43 -8.81
CA ARG A 123 8.23 8.05 -9.48
C ARG A 123 9.49 8.13 -8.63
N LYS A 124 9.34 8.37 -7.32
CA LYS A 124 10.45 8.41 -6.35
C LYS A 124 11.20 7.08 -6.20
N THR A 125 10.58 5.93 -6.54
CA THR A 125 11.24 4.62 -6.46
C THR A 125 11.94 4.21 -7.75
N LEU A 126 11.71 4.94 -8.86
CA LEU A 126 12.35 4.68 -10.15
C LEU A 126 13.80 5.18 -10.18
N LEU A 127 14.67 4.43 -10.84
CA LEU A 127 16.00 4.87 -11.19
C LEU A 127 15.96 5.95 -12.30
N THR A 128 16.97 6.78 -12.39
CA THR A 128 17.01 7.91 -13.34
C THR A 128 16.85 7.46 -14.78
N THR A 129 17.45 6.34 -15.15
CA THR A 129 17.31 5.72 -16.49
C THR A 129 15.88 5.27 -16.81
N GLN A 130 15.08 4.97 -15.81
CA GLN A 130 13.68 4.53 -15.94
C GLN A 130 12.72 5.73 -16.03
N LYS A 131 13.00 6.83 -15.28
CA LYS A 131 12.13 8.02 -15.23
C LYS A 131 11.91 8.64 -16.61
N GLY A 132 12.95 8.71 -17.41
CA GLY A 132 12.89 9.35 -18.74
C GLY A 132 12.02 8.63 -19.79
N GLN A 133 11.70 7.35 -19.59
CA GLN A 133 11.01 6.56 -20.63
C GLN A 133 9.60 6.10 -20.25
N SER A 134 9.37 5.78 -18.98
CA SER A 134 8.08 5.22 -18.54
C SER A 134 6.94 6.25 -18.55
N GLU A 135 7.26 7.53 -18.45
CA GLU A 135 6.29 8.61 -18.25
C GLU A 135 5.93 9.37 -19.55
N LYS A 136 6.68 9.15 -20.65
CA LYS A 136 6.46 9.81 -21.94
C LYS A 136 5.57 9.03 -22.89
N SER A 137 5.35 7.74 -22.63
CA SER A 137 4.54 6.87 -23.47
C SER A 137 3.05 6.96 -23.12
N LEU A 138 2.21 7.16 -24.15
CA LEU A 138 0.75 7.19 -24.03
C LEU A 138 0.16 5.80 -23.87
N PHE A 139 0.81 4.80 -24.45
CA PHE A 139 0.39 3.41 -24.37
C PHE A 139 1.59 2.47 -24.28
N LYS A 140 1.35 1.30 -23.72
CA LYS A 140 2.27 0.17 -23.63
C LYS A 140 1.50 -1.11 -23.90
N LEU A 141 1.76 -1.75 -25.04
CA LEU A 141 1.12 -3.00 -25.46
C LEU A 141 2.13 -4.15 -25.35
N ARG A 142 1.85 -5.12 -24.49
CA ARG A 142 2.71 -6.29 -24.27
C ARG A 142 2.34 -7.44 -25.18
N PHE A 143 3.31 -8.32 -25.49
CA PHE A 143 3.14 -9.44 -26.39
C PHE A 143 3.56 -10.76 -25.76
N GLN A 144 2.84 -11.82 -26.12
CA GLN A 144 3.24 -13.21 -25.92
C GLN A 144 3.46 -13.84 -27.31
N GLY A 145 4.74 -13.98 -27.69
CA GLY A 145 5.07 -14.22 -29.08
C GLY A 145 4.62 -13.01 -29.93
N TRP A 146 3.80 -13.25 -30.94
CA TRP A 146 3.22 -12.22 -31.83
C TRP A 146 1.79 -11.79 -31.42
N ARG A 147 1.21 -12.41 -30.37
CA ARG A 147 -0.15 -12.09 -29.92
C ARG A 147 -0.11 -10.96 -28.89
N PRO A 148 -0.87 -9.87 -29.10
CA PRO A 148 -1.01 -8.83 -28.10
C PRO A 148 -1.73 -9.39 -26.85
N VAL A 149 -1.27 -8.98 -25.67
CA VAL A 149 -1.87 -9.34 -24.40
C VAL A 149 -2.69 -8.16 -23.90
N VAL A 150 -4.00 -8.35 -23.86
CA VAL A 150 -4.91 -7.37 -23.25
C VAL A 150 -4.79 -7.47 -21.72
N PRO A 151 -4.63 -6.36 -21.00
CA PRO A 151 -4.64 -6.38 -19.54
C PRO A 151 -5.95 -6.98 -19.01
N GLN A 152 -5.85 -7.84 -17.99
CA GLN A 152 -7.03 -8.46 -17.38
C GLN A 152 -7.85 -7.47 -16.53
N ALA A 153 -7.26 -6.35 -16.13
CA ALA A 153 -7.89 -5.32 -15.33
C ALA A 153 -7.15 -3.98 -15.48
N ILE A 154 -7.76 -2.92 -14.97
CA ILE A 154 -7.16 -1.57 -14.95
C ILE A 154 -5.91 -1.57 -14.07
N THR A 155 -5.92 -2.27 -12.91
CA THR A 155 -4.77 -2.35 -12.01
C THR A 155 -4.53 -3.76 -11.49
N SER A 156 -3.25 -4.10 -11.24
CA SER A 156 -2.85 -5.32 -10.55
C SER A 156 -3.11 -5.29 -9.03
N ALA A 157 -3.60 -4.18 -8.49
CA ALA A 157 -3.79 -3.94 -7.06
C ALA A 157 -2.50 -4.04 -6.20
N GLN A 158 -1.31 -3.88 -6.80
CA GLN A 158 -0.03 -3.99 -6.07
C GLN A 158 0.05 -3.06 -4.85
N ARG A 159 -0.41 -1.80 -4.99
CA ARG A 159 -0.38 -0.83 -3.89
C ARG A 159 -1.39 -1.17 -2.79
N LEU A 160 -2.58 -1.65 -3.17
CA LEU A 160 -3.57 -2.15 -2.23
C LEU A 160 -3.04 -3.36 -1.47
N SER A 161 -2.48 -4.36 -2.17
CA SER A 161 -1.89 -5.54 -1.53
C SER A 161 -0.83 -5.16 -0.50
N ARG A 162 0.07 -4.23 -0.85
CA ARG A 162 1.10 -3.73 0.07
C ARG A 162 0.49 -3.03 1.31
N LEU A 163 -0.56 -2.22 1.11
CA LEU A 163 -1.26 -1.57 2.22
C LEU A 163 -1.88 -2.61 3.15
N LEU A 164 -2.56 -3.61 2.58
CA LEU A 164 -3.16 -4.70 3.35
C LEU A 164 -2.09 -5.52 4.09
N ASP A 165 -0.97 -5.86 3.44
CA ASP A 165 0.16 -6.54 4.10
C ASP A 165 0.65 -5.78 5.35
N LYS A 166 0.75 -4.45 5.24
CA LYS A 166 1.15 -3.57 6.36
C LYS A 166 0.10 -3.53 7.47
N LEU A 167 -1.15 -3.30 7.13
CA LEU A 167 -2.21 -3.11 8.12
C LEU A 167 -2.58 -4.41 8.83
N THR A 168 -2.62 -5.54 8.12
CA THR A 168 -2.96 -6.83 8.72
C THR A 168 -1.82 -7.47 9.51
N ALA A 169 -0.59 -6.93 9.45
CA ALA A 169 0.54 -7.40 10.26
C ALA A 169 0.24 -7.38 11.77
N ARG A 170 -0.63 -6.47 12.24
CA ARG A 170 -1.10 -6.42 13.64
C ARG A 170 -1.90 -7.67 14.04
N GLY A 171 -2.66 -8.28 13.12
CA GLY A 171 -3.35 -9.56 13.36
C GLY A 171 -2.41 -10.76 13.57
N GLY A 172 -1.14 -10.55 13.26
CA GLY A 172 -0.04 -11.45 13.54
C GLY A 172 -0.09 -12.77 12.76
N ILE A 173 0.87 -13.66 13.05
CA ILE A 173 1.01 -14.96 12.42
C ILE A 173 -0.17 -15.89 12.76
N ARG A 174 -0.87 -15.62 13.87
CA ARG A 174 -2.03 -16.44 14.31
C ARG A 174 -3.12 -16.47 13.24
N SER A 175 -3.40 -15.34 12.56
CA SER A 175 -4.36 -15.29 11.46
C SER A 175 -3.98 -16.19 10.28
N GLY A 176 -2.71 -16.51 10.09
CA GLY A 176 -2.25 -17.41 9.03
C GLY A 176 -2.66 -18.88 9.27
N ILE A 177 -2.99 -19.26 10.50
CA ILE A 177 -3.46 -20.60 10.87
C ILE A 177 -4.98 -20.68 10.74
N SER A 178 -5.70 -19.74 11.38
CA SER A 178 -7.16 -19.58 11.29
C SER A 178 -7.55 -18.15 11.64
N PHE A 179 -8.57 -17.62 10.95
CA PHE A 179 -9.16 -16.31 11.27
C PHE A 179 -10.01 -16.35 12.54
N ASP A 180 -10.22 -17.54 13.13
CA ASP A 180 -10.85 -17.70 14.44
C ASP A 180 -9.96 -17.20 15.57
N TYR A 181 -8.65 -17.05 15.34
CA TYR A 181 -7.72 -16.45 16.31
C TYR A 181 -7.72 -14.91 16.30
N LEU A 182 -8.47 -14.29 15.39
CA LEU A 182 -8.73 -12.86 15.41
C LEU A 182 -9.84 -12.54 16.42
N ASN A 183 -9.90 -11.32 16.90
CA ASN A 183 -10.93 -10.90 17.85
C ASN A 183 -11.61 -9.61 17.39
N PRO A 184 -12.89 -9.70 16.93
CA PRO A 184 -13.70 -10.89 16.73
C PRO A 184 -13.21 -11.82 15.61
N PRO A 185 -13.59 -13.11 15.59
CA PRO A 185 -13.36 -14.02 14.48
C PRO A 185 -13.88 -13.48 13.15
N LEU A 186 -13.24 -13.85 12.04
CA LEU A 186 -13.51 -13.28 10.72
C LEU A 186 -13.83 -14.35 9.68
N ARG A 187 -14.77 -14.03 8.78
CA ARG A 187 -15.05 -14.75 7.52
C ARG A 187 -14.95 -13.78 6.36
N VAL A 188 -14.15 -14.10 5.35
CA VAL A 188 -13.95 -13.26 4.16
C VAL A 188 -14.60 -13.95 2.97
N VAL A 189 -15.59 -13.29 2.36
CA VAL A 189 -16.36 -13.85 1.26
C VAL A 189 -15.82 -13.41 -0.08
N CYS A 190 -15.63 -14.39 -0.98
CA CYS A 190 -15.14 -14.22 -2.35
C CYS A 190 -16.03 -15.00 -3.33
N THR A 191 -15.82 -14.77 -4.62
CA THR A 191 -16.43 -15.52 -5.72
C THR A 191 -15.35 -16.26 -6.51
N ASP A 192 -15.53 -17.56 -6.76
CA ASP A 192 -14.67 -18.29 -7.69
C ASP A 192 -15.07 -17.94 -9.13
N LEU A 193 -14.16 -17.32 -9.88
CA LEU A 193 -14.43 -16.86 -11.24
C LEU A 193 -14.63 -18.02 -12.24
N LEU A 194 -14.16 -19.21 -11.94
CA LEU A 194 -14.27 -20.37 -12.82
C LEU A 194 -15.59 -21.12 -12.64
N THR A 195 -16.08 -21.22 -11.40
CA THR A 195 -17.30 -21.98 -11.08
C THR A 195 -18.52 -21.09 -10.82
N GLY A 196 -18.30 -19.81 -10.48
CA GLY A 196 -19.35 -18.89 -10.03
C GLY A 196 -19.79 -19.15 -8.59
N GLU A 197 -19.12 -20.02 -7.84
CA GLU A 197 -19.48 -20.38 -6.48
C GLU A 197 -18.97 -19.38 -5.46
N ARG A 198 -19.69 -19.25 -4.36
CA ARG A 198 -19.23 -18.53 -3.17
C ARG A 198 -18.08 -19.27 -2.51
N VAL A 199 -17.05 -18.57 -2.13
CA VAL A 199 -15.92 -19.09 -1.36
C VAL A 199 -15.77 -18.29 -0.08
N VAL A 200 -15.89 -18.94 1.07
CA VAL A 200 -15.69 -18.34 2.39
C VAL A 200 -14.28 -18.70 2.89
N LEU A 201 -13.44 -17.69 3.04
CA LEU A 201 -12.08 -17.85 3.54
C LEU A 201 -12.06 -17.61 5.06
N SER A 202 -11.57 -18.61 5.81
CA SER A 202 -11.44 -18.60 7.27
C SER A 202 -10.02 -18.85 7.76
N SER A 203 -9.06 -18.98 6.84
CA SER A 203 -7.66 -19.27 7.15
C SER A 203 -6.73 -18.86 6.01
N GLY A 204 -5.42 -18.93 6.23
CA GLY A 204 -4.40 -18.60 5.25
C GLY A 204 -3.94 -17.14 5.35
N SER A 205 -3.45 -16.59 4.25
CA SER A 205 -2.95 -15.20 4.23
C SER A 205 -4.10 -14.20 4.30
N LEU A 206 -4.31 -13.57 5.44
CA LEU A 206 -5.36 -12.56 5.63
C LEU A 206 -5.30 -11.43 4.58
N PRO A 207 -4.14 -10.78 4.30
CA PRO A 207 -4.11 -9.74 3.29
C PRO A 207 -4.43 -10.25 1.87
N GLU A 208 -4.14 -11.52 1.56
CA GLU A 208 -4.54 -12.13 0.28
C GLU A 208 -6.06 -12.37 0.23
N ALA A 209 -6.64 -12.82 1.32
CA ALA A 209 -8.09 -13.01 1.45
C ALA A 209 -8.84 -11.69 1.28
N LEU A 210 -8.44 -10.64 1.99
CA LEU A 210 -9.04 -9.29 1.87
C LEU A 210 -8.89 -8.72 0.46
N ARG A 211 -7.71 -8.88 -0.15
CA ARG A 211 -7.47 -8.48 -1.53
C ARG A 211 -8.33 -9.24 -2.53
N ALA A 212 -8.55 -10.55 -2.30
CA ALA A 212 -9.40 -11.37 -3.15
C ALA A 212 -10.86 -10.92 -3.07
N SER A 213 -11.37 -10.69 -1.86
CA SER A 213 -12.72 -10.19 -1.63
C SER A 213 -12.99 -8.81 -2.25
N MET A 214 -11.94 -7.99 -2.43
CA MET A 214 -12.04 -6.66 -3.08
C MET A 214 -11.65 -6.68 -4.57
N ALA A 215 -11.43 -7.83 -5.18
CA ALA A 215 -11.02 -7.94 -6.57
C ALA A 215 -12.22 -7.74 -7.52
N VAL A 216 -12.78 -6.52 -7.56
CA VAL A 216 -13.89 -6.14 -8.46
C VAL A 216 -13.44 -6.37 -9.91
N PRO A 217 -14.19 -7.17 -10.71
CA PRO A 217 -13.86 -7.41 -12.11
C PRO A 217 -13.68 -6.11 -12.90
N VAL A 218 -12.80 -6.13 -13.89
CA VAL A 218 -12.36 -4.98 -14.70
C VAL A 218 -11.48 -4.00 -13.93
N ALA A 219 -11.79 -3.68 -12.67
CA ALA A 219 -10.98 -2.76 -11.86
C ALA A 219 -9.67 -3.41 -11.39
N PHE A 220 -9.74 -4.62 -10.83
CA PHE A 220 -8.61 -5.33 -10.26
C PHE A 220 -8.41 -6.71 -10.88
N THR A 221 -7.14 -7.15 -10.98
CA THR A 221 -6.85 -8.53 -11.40
C THR A 221 -7.37 -9.52 -10.36
N PRO A 222 -7.93 -10.68 -10.81
CA PRO A 222 -8.31 -11.75 -9.91
C PRO A 222 -7.15 -12.20 -9.00
N ALA A 223 -7.49 -12.73 -7.82
CA ALA A 223 -6.52 -13.33 -6.90
C ALA A 223 -6.50 -14.85 -7.06
N GLU A 224 -5.31 -15.44 -7.08
CA GLU A 224 -5.16 -16.90 -7.11
C GLU A 224 -4.83 -17.39 -5.69
N ILE A 225 -5.76 -18.11 -5.05
CA ILE A 225 -5.62 -18.67 -3.70
C ILE A 225 -6.02 -20.12 -3.72
N GLY A 226 -5.13 -21.02 -3.29
CA GLY A 226 -5.42 -22.45 -3.21
C GLY A 226 -5.80 -23.10 -4.56
N GLY A 227 -5.29 -22.58 -5.69
CA GLY A 227 -5.60 -23.04 -7.04
C GLY A 227 -6.95 -22.52 -7.59
N ARG A 228 -7.69 -21.69 -6.83
CA ARG A 228 -8.93 -21.02 -7.24
C ARG A 228 -8.62 -19.61 -7.72
N LEU A 229 -9.37 -19.15 -8.71
CA LEU A 229 -9.28 -17.78 -9.24
C LEU A 229 -10.40 -16.95 -8.64
N LEU A 230 -10.07 -16.15 -7.60
CA LEU A 230 -11.05 -15.45 -6.78
C LEU A 230 -11.21 -13.98 -7.19
N VAL A 231 -12.45 -13.53 -7.15
CA VAL A 231 -12.88 -12.15 -7.37
C VAL A 231 -13.79 -11.68 -6.25
N ASP A 232 -14.27 -10.44 -6.32
CA ASP A 232 -15.14 -9.81 -5.33
C ASP A 232 -16.34 -10.70 -4.97
N GLY A 233 -16.58 -10.87 -3.67
CA GLY A 233 -17.67 -11.70 -3.16
C GLY A 233 -19.06 -11.16 -3.48
N GLY A 234 -19.20 -9.85 -3.67
CA GLY A 234 -20.45 -9.18 -3.95
C GLY A 234 -21.16 -9.62 -5.24
N LEU A 235 -20.44 -10.34 -6.14
CA LEU A 235 -21.04 -10.93 -7.34
C LEU A 235 -22.07 -12.02 -7.00
N VAL A 236 -21.81 -12.80 -5.97
CA VAL A 236 -22.64 -13.97 -5.60
C VAL A 236 -23.23 -13.87 -4.20
N ASP A 237 -22.66 -13.04 -3.34
CA ASP A 237 -23.07 -12.86 -1.96
C ASP A 237 -22.85 -11.41 -1.51
N PRO A 238 -23.80 -10.50 -1.77
CA PRO A 238 -23.63 -9.09 -1.48
C PRO A 238 -23.62 -8.74 0.01
N ILE A 239 -24.29 -9.56 0.87
CA ILE A 239 -24.37 -9.38 2.33
C ILE A 239 -24.35 -10.78 2.98
N PRO A 240 -23.27 -11.21 3.64
CA PRO A 240 -23.07 -12.60 4.04
C PRO A 240 -23.75 -12.95 5.36
N VAL A 241 -25.10 -12.80 5.43
CA VAL A 241 -25.90 -13.06 6.63
C VAL A 241 -25.90 -14.53 7.00
N ASP A 242 -26.12 -15.39 6.03
CA ASP A 242 -26.13 -16.85 6.21
C ASP A 242 -24.77 -17.39 6.69
N VAL A 243 -23.64 -16.77 6.24
CA VAL A 243 -22.31 -17.11 6.74
C VAL A 243 -22.19 -16.81 8.23
N VAL A 244 -22.76 -15.68 8.71
CA VAL A 244 -22.78 -15.37 10.14
C VAL A 244 -23.67 -16.32 10.90
N LEU A 245 -24.87 -16.64 10.40
CA LEU A 245 -25.79 -17.59 11.01
C LEU A 245 -25.18 -18.97 11.22
N GLU A 246 -24.47 -19.47 10.20
CA GLU A 246 -23.81 -20.77 10.22
C GLU A 246 -22.66 -20.85 11.24
N ASN A 247 -21.97 -19.73 11.50
CA ASN A 247 -20.74 -19.70 12.32
C ASN A 247 -20.92 -19.10 13.72
N ALA A 248 -21.90 -18.23 13.96
CA ALA A 248 -22.11 -17.54 15.25
C ALA A 248 -23.54 -17.62 15.76
N GLY A 249 -24.51 -18.09 14.94
CA GLY A 249 -25.92 -18.12 15.28
C GLY A 249 -26.51 -16.71 15.46
N HIS A 250 -27.77 -16.67 15.96
CA HIS A 250 -28.47 -15.41 16.26
C HIS A 250 -27.94 -14.75 17.55
N PRO A 251 -28.11 -13.41 17.73
CA PRO A 251 -28.65 -12.45 16.75
C PRO A 251 -27.61 -12.03 15.71
N VAL A 252 -28.07 -11.85 14.46
CA VAL A 252 -27.29 -11.36 13.33
C VAL A 252 -27.75 -9.95 12.95
N VAL A 253 -26.82 -9.01 12.96
CA VAL A 253 -27.01 -7.66 12.45
C VAL A 253 -26.34 -7.52 11.10
N ALA A 254 -27.14 -7.28 10.05
CA ALA A 254 -26.64 -6.98 8.72
C ALA A 254 -26.33 -5.47 8.59
N ILE A 255 -25.21 -5.13 7.96
CA ILE A 255 -24.86 -3.76 7.61
C ILE A 255 -24.85 -3.66 6.10
N ASN A 256 -25.84 -2.94 5.55
CA ASN A 256 -26.07 -2.81 4.12
C ASN A 256 -25.60 -1.45 3.60
N VAL A 257 -24.40 -1.41 3.01
CA VAL A 257 -23.85 -0.24 2.32
C VAL A 257 -23.74 -0.45 0.80
N THR A 258 -24.47 -1.43 0.25
CA THR A 258 -24.48 -1.76 -1.19
C THR A 258 -25.13 -0.63 -2.01
N SER A 259 -24.81 -0.54 -3.31
CA SER A 259 -25.45 0.40 -4.23
C SER A 259 -26.91 0.08 -4.45
N ASP A 260 -27.72 1.13 -4.58
CA ASP A 260 -28.93 1.08 -5.36
C ASP A 260 -28.61 1.27 -6.85
N LEU A 261 -29.61 1.11 -7.72
CA LEU A 261 -29.42 1.36 -9.15
C LEU A 261 -28.99 2.81 -9.40
N LEU A 262 -27.88 2.96 -10.11
CA LEU A 262 -27.34 4.28 -10.44
C LEU A 262 -28.26 5.03 -11.43
N PRO A 263 -28.43 6.34 -11.27
CA PRO A 263 -29.11 7.16 -12.26
C PRO A 263 -28.29 7.26 -13.54
N ARG A 264 -28.93 7.49 -14.68
CA ARG A 264 -28.29 7.55 -16.01
C ARG A 264 -27.07 8.48 -16.07
N SER A 265 -27.07 9.58 -15.31
CA SER A 265 -25.96 10.53 -15.25
C SER A 265 -24.67 9.96 -14.65
N GLN A 266 -24.73 8.88 -13.90
CA GLN A 266 -23.58 8.23 -13.26
C GLN A 266 -23.09 6.99 -14.03
N ILE A 267 -23.83 6.52 -15.04
CA ILE A 267 -23.47 5.37 -15.89
C ILE A 267 -22.76 5.88 -17.17
N ASN A 268 -21.69 6.62 -17.02
CA ASN A 268 -20.99 7.28 -18.12
C ASN A 268 -19.57 6.77 -18.38
N ASN A 269 -19.14 5.73 -17.66
CA ASN A 269 -17.82 5.12 -17.79
C ASN A 269 -17.87 3.61 -17.50
N VAL A 270 -16.78 2.91 -17.83
CA VAL A 270 -16.68 1.45 -17.69
C VAL A 270 -16.91 0.97 -16.25
N VAL A 271 -16.44 1.75 -15.26
CA VAL A 271 -16.61 1.41 -13.84
C VAL A 271 -18.07 1.54 -13.43
N GLY A 272 -18.76 2.62 -13.82
CA GLY A 272 -20.19 2.81 -13.54
C GLY A 272 -21.07 1.75 -14.21
N ILE A 273 -20.70 1.30 -15.43
CA ILE A 273 -21.40 0.20 -16.11
C ILE A 273 -21.19 -1.12 -15.35
N ALA A 274 -19.97 -1.40 -14.92
CA ALA A 274 -19.65 -2.61 -14.16
C ALA A 274 -20.38 -2.62 -12.80
N ASP A 275 -20.40 -1.51 -12.07
CA ASP A 275 -21.10 -1.34 -10.79
C ASP A 275 -22.62 -1.56 -10.97
N GLN A 276 -23.23 -0.92 -11.98
CA GLN A 276 -24.63 -1.09 -12.30
C GLN A 276 -24.97 -2.57 -12.64
N THR A 277 -24.14 -3.22 -13.45
CA THR A 277 -24.37 -4.61 -13.86
C THR A 277 -24.29 -5.54 -12.64
N THR A 278 -23.31 -5.34 -11.78
CA THR A 278 -23.15 -6.11 -10.54
C THR A 278 -24.34 -5.88 -9.60
N THR A 279 -24.79 -4.63 -9.46
CA THR A 279 -25.95 -4.29 -8.64
C THR A 279 -27.22 -4.98 -9.15
N ILE A 280 -27.48 -4.93 -10.47
CA ILE A 280 -28.65 -5.62 -11.07
C ILE A 280 -28.64 -7.12 -10.77
N MET A 281 -27.48 -7.78 -10.91
CA MET A 281 -27.35 -9.21 -10.66
C MET A 281 -27.56 -9.61 -9.19
N ALA A 282 -27.32 -8.67 -8.26
CA ALA A 282 -27.37 -8.92 -6.83
C ALA A 282 -28.70 -8.53 -6.15
N ILE A 283 -29.63 -7.84 -6.84
CA ILE A 283 -30.85 -7.26 -6.21
C ILE A 283 -31.68 -8.30 -5.47
N ASP A 284 -32.10 -9.37 -6.16
CA ASP A 284 -33.00 -10.39 -5.59
C ASP A 284 -32.35 -11.12 -4.42
N LYS A 285 -31.07 -11.43 -4.59
CA LYS A 285 -30.32 -12.13 -3.55
C LYS A 285 -30.04 -11.24 -2.33
N LYS A 286 -29.78 -9.96 -2.55
CA LYS A 286 -29.62 -8.96 -1.49
C LYS A 286 -30.84 -8.91 -0.57
N GLN A 287 -32.04 -8.84 -1.15
CA GLN A 287 -33.29 -8.79 -0.38
C GLN A 287 -33.47 -10.09 0.42
N ALA A 288 -33.32 -11.26 -0.21
CA ALA A 288 -33.47 -12.54 0.46
C ALA A 288 -32.49 -12.73 1.63
N LEU A 289 -31.24 -12.28 1.47
CA LEU A 289 -30.22 -12.36 2.55
C LEU A 289 -30.50 -11.33 3.67
N THR A 290 -30.97 -10.13 3.33
CA THR A 290 -31.33 -9.12 4.32
C THR A 290 -32.50 -9.61 5.20
N ASP A 291 -33.48 -10.30 4.61
CA ASP A 291 -34.64 -10.83 5.32
C ASP A 291 -34.29 -11.97 6.31
N LEU A 292 -33.11 -12.58 6.19
CA LEU A 292 -32.59 -13.57 7.14
C LEU A 292 -31.95 -12.95 8.39
N ALA A 293 -31.60 -11.66 8.35
CA ALA A 293 -30.99 -10.99 9.49
C ALA A 293 -32.05 -10.62 10.55
N ASP A 294 -31.68 -10.67 11.83
CA ASP A 294 -32.56 -10.22 12.91
C ASP A 294 -32.74 -8.69 12.87
N LEU A 295 -31.73 -7.96 12.37
CA LEU A 295 -31.77 -6.52 12.15
C LEU A 295 -30.88 -6.15 10.95
N CYS A 296 -31.34 -5.19 10.12
CA CYS A 296 -30.52 -4.62 9.04
C CYS A 296 -30.32 -3.11 9.24
N ILE A 297 -29.08 -2.67 9.41
CA ILE A 297 -28.70 -1.27 9.44
C ILE A 297 -28.39 -0.84 8.00
N THR A 298 -29.17 0.09 7.47
CA THR A 298 -29.03 0.63 6.10
C THR A 298 -28.83 2.14 6.18
N PRO A 299 -27.59 2.65 6.22
CA PRO A 299 -27.31 4.08 6.19
C PRO A 299 -27.86 4.75 4.93
N ASP A 300 -28.33 5.99 5.01
CA ASP A 300 -28.82 6.75 3.84
C ASP A 300 -27.63 7.25 2.99
N LEU A 301 -27.21 6.42 2.07
CA LEU A 301 -26.08 6.68 1.17
C LEU A 301 -26.52 7.07 -0.25
N ARG A 302 -27.75 7.58 -0.40
CA ARG A 302 -28.27 8.06 -1.68
C ARG A 302 -27.43 9.23 -2.20
N GLY A 303 -27.03 9.17 -3.47
CA GLY A 303 -26.16 10.18 -4.10
C GLY A 303 -24.65 9.91 -3.98
N TRP A 304 -24.23 8.96 -3.14
CA TRP A 304 -22.83 8.58 -2.99
C TRP A 304 -22.48 7.40 -3.91
N THR A 305 -21.34 7.47 -4.59
CA THR A 305 -20.87 6.40 -5.49
C THR A 305 -19.83 5.53 -4.82
N ALA A 306 -19.61 4.33 -5.35
CA ALA A 306 -18.59 3.40 -4.87
C ALA A 306 -17.14 3.93 -5.01
N THR A 307 -16.91 5.02 -5.75
CA THR A 307 -15.60 5.64 -5.99
C THR A 307 -15.38 6.98 -5.29
N ASP A 308 -16.34 7.44 -4.49
CA ASP A 308 -16.29 8.76 -3.85
C ASP A 308 -15.59 8.72 -2.48
N PHE A 309 -14.27 8.64 -2.51
CA PHE A 309 -13.42 8.67 -1.31
C PHE A 309 -13.03 10.08 -0.84
N SER A 310 -13.65 11.13 -1.37
CA SER A 310 -13.28 12.52 -1.05
C SER A 310 -13.98 13.10 0.18
N HIS A 311 -15.05 12.46 0.65
CA HIS A 311 -15.91 12.94 1.73
C HIS A 311 -16.02 11.92 2.87
N ILE A 312 -14.88 11.53 3.42
CA ILE A 312 -14.77 10.49 4.46
C ILE A 312 -15.63 10.86 5.69
N ASP A 313 -15.54 12.12 6.15
CA ASP A 313 -16.29 12.62 7.32
C ASP A 313 -17.79 12.38 7.18
N SER A 314 -18.36 12.81 6.04
CA SER A 314 -19.80 12.71 5.82
C SER A 314 -20.30 11.26 5.78
N LEU A 315 -19.50 10.35 5.20
CA LEU A 315 -19.85 8.93 5.16
C LEU A 315 -19.82 8.30 6.55
N ILE A 316 -18.83 8.63 7.38
CA ILE A 316 -18.72 8.15 8.76
C ILE A 316 -19.90 8.67 9.60
N GLU A 317 -20.21 9.97 9.54
CA GLU A 317 -21.33 10.59 10.25
C GLU A 317 -22.70 9.96 9.86
N ILE A 318 -22.90 9.62 8.59
CA ILE A 318 -24.10 8.93 8.14
C ILE A 318 -24.17 7.52 8.78
N GLY A 319 -23.04 6.83 8.89
CA GLY A 319 -22.95 5.55 9.57
C GLY A 319 -23.25 5.63 11.07
N GLU A 320 -22.70 6.64 11.77
CA GLU A 320 -22.96 6.87 13.18
C GLU A 320 -24.46 7.08 13.46
N ARG A 321 -25.13 7.96 12.70
CA ARG A 321 -26.58 8.20 12.84
C ARG A 321 -27.40 6.92 12.63
N ALA A 322 -27.11 6.15 11.58
CA ALA A 322 -27.85 4.92 11.31
C ALA A 322 -27.68 3.88 12.44
N ALA A 323 -26.51 3.83 13.06
CA ALA A 323 -26.26 2.94 14.18
C ALA A 323 -26.96 3.43 15.47
N GLU A 324 -26.93 4.74 15.75
CA GLU A 324 -27.64 5.32 16.90
C GLU A 324 -29.15 5.01 16.86
N GLU A 325 -29.76 5.09 15.68
CA GLU A 325 -31.16 4.71 15.47
C GLU A 325 -31.42 3.22 15.70
N ALA A 326 -30.42 2.36 15.44
CA ALA A 326 -30.53 0.91 15.57
C ALA A 326 -30.26 0.37 17.00
N ILE A 327 -29.57 1.12 17.87
CA ILE A 327 -29.19 0.67 19.23
C ILE A 327 -30.37 0.17 20.06
N PRO A 328 -31.54 0.82 20.11
CA PRO A 328 -32.67 0.30 20.88
C PRO A 328 -33.08 -1.11 20.45
N ALA A 329 -33.17 -1.36 19.14
CA ALA A 329 -33.53 -2.67 18.60
C ALA A 329 -32.44 -3.72 18.88
N ILE A 330 -31.15 -3.35 18.77
CA ILE A 330 -30.05 -4.25 19.14
C ILE A 330 -30.16 -4.67 20.61
N ARG A 331 -30.43 -3.71 21.49
CA ARG A 331 -30.58 -3.98 22.93
C ARG A 331 -31.78 -4.89 23.22
N GLU A 332 -32.90 -4.74 22.51
CA GLU A 332 -34.06 -5.60 22.60
C GLU A 332 -33.71 -7.04 22.18
N LEU A 333 -33.05 -7.21 21.02
CA LEU A 333 -32.55 -8.53 20.53
C LEU A 333 -31.60 -9.21 21.53
N LEU A 334 -30.82 -8.41 22.26
CA LEU A 334 -29.91 -8.94 23.28
C LEU A 334 -30.63 -9.25 24.59
N ALA A 335 -31.72 -8.55 24.93
CA ALA A 335 -32.52 -8.77 26.13
C ALA A 335 -33.37 -10.05 26.07
N ASP A 336 -33.93 -10.37 24.89
CA ASP A 336 -34.77 -11.54 24.68
C ASP A 336 -34.02 -12.88 24.86
N LYS A 337 -32.68 -12.86 24.82
CA LYS A 337 -31.85 -14.05 25.03
C LYS A 337 -31.30 -14.19 26.46
N LYS A 338 -31.76 -13.39 27.42
CA LYS A 338 -31.50 -13.60 28.82
C LYS A 338 -32.26 -14.83 29.33
N ALA A 339 -31.58 -15.94 29.31
CA ALA A 339 -31.85 -17.24 29.88
C ALA A 339 -33.03 -18.07 29.33
N PRO A 340 -32.79 -19.31 28.89
CA PRO A 340 -33.83 -20.32 28.94
C PRO A 340 -34.15 -20.51 30.43
N GLY A 341 -35.37 -20.20 30.80
CA GLY A 341 -35.88 -20.48 32.14
C GLY A 341 -35.91 -21.97 32.41
N ASN A 342 -34.81 -22.52 32.85
CA ASN A 342 -34.89 -23.73 33.67
C ASN A 342 -35.25 -23.28 35.06
N SER A 343 -36.32 -23.77 35.59
CA SER A 343 -36.70 -23.68 37.01
C SER A 343 -35.65 -24.43 37.84
N ASP A 344 -34.47 -23.81 38.03
CA ASP A 344 -33.43 -24.33 38.88
C ASP A 344 -33.92 -24.24 40.31
N SER A 345 -34.11 -25.40 40.96
CA SER A 345 -34.41 -25.46 42.38
C SER A 345 -33.31 -24.74 43.13
N ALA A 346 -33.65 -23.70 43.84
CA ALA A 346 -32.69 -22.98 44.71
C ALA A 346 -32.36 -23.83 45.91
N TYR A 347 -31.09 -23.91 46.26
CA TYR A 347 -30.61 -24.51 47.51
C TYR A 347 -30.81 -23.51 48.65
N ALA A 348 -31.38 -23.95 49.77
CA ALA A 348 -31.45 -23.14 50.97
C ALA A 348 -30.05 -23.12 51.64
N ILE A 349 -29.36 -21.99 51.58
CA ILE A 349 -28.00 -21.86 52.06
C ILE A 349 -28.04 -21.35 53.53
N SER A 350 -27.48 -22.12 54.45
CA SER A 350 -27.32 -21.77 55.87
C SER A 350 -26.07 -20.95 56.12
N GLN A 351 -25.01 -21.24 55.37
CA GLN A 351 -23.71 -20.57 55.49
C GLN A 351 -22.95 -20.61 54.15
N THR A 352 -22.29 -19.50 53.81
CA THR A 352 -21.36 -19.42 52.68
C THR A 352 -19.95 -19.17 53.17
N GLN A 353 -18.98 -19.95 52.66
CA GLN A 353 -17.57 -19.79 53.03
C GLN A 353 -16.70 -19.74 51.75
N ILE A 354 -15.57 -18.98 51.81
CA ILE A 354 -14.52 -19.04 50.81
C ILE A 354 -13.29 -19.68 51.45
N CYS A 355 -12.87 -20.80 50.83
CA CYS A 355 -11.77 -21.64 51.32
C CYS A 355 -10.56 -21.53 50.41
N ASP A 356 -9.40 -21.99 50.87
CA ASP A 356 -8.16 -22.25 50.12
C ASP A 356 -7.43 -21.01 49.52
N LEU A 357 -7.94 -19.80 49.72
CA LEU A 357 -7.21 -18.57 49.36
C LEU A 357 -5.99 -18.38 50.27
N ARG A 358 -4.82 -18.23 49.69
CA ARG A 358 -3.55 -18.05 50.41
C ARG A 358 -3.01 -16.62 50.34
N VAL A 359 -3.24 -15.94 49.23
CA VAL A 359 -2.60 -14.67 48.89
C VAL A 359 -3.61 -13.56 48.65
N MET A 360 -4.70 -13.84 47.94
CA MET A 360 -5.74 -12.87 47.63
C MET A 360 -6.72 -12.67 48.80
N PRO A 361 -7.15 -11.43 49.07
CA PRO A 361 -8.17 -11.20 50.13
C PRO A 361 -9.55 -11.70 49.64
N LYS A 362 -10.29 -12.35 50.53
CA LYS A 362 -11.65 -12.88 50.23
C LYS A 362 -12.60 -11.80 49.70
N SER A 363 -12.47 -10.59 50.15
CA SER A 363 -13.28 -9.44 49.74
C SER A 363 -13.12 -9.03 48.28
N TYR A 364 -12.05 -9.50 47.61
CA TYR A 364 -11.81 -9.23 46.19
C TYR A 364 -12.84 -9.96 45.28
N PHE A 365 -13.25 -11.15 45.68
CA PHE A 365 -14.13 -12.02 44.92
C PHE A 365 -15.60 -11.79 45.22
N ASN A 366 -16.09 -10.66 45.29
CA ASN A 366 -17.47 -10.20 45.49
C ASN A 366 -18.56 -11.28 45.21
N ILE A 367 -18.46 -12.43 45.91
CA ILE A 367 -19.37 -13.57 45.81
C ILE A 367 -20.70 -13.16 46.43
N VAL A 368 -21.78 -13.33 45.66
CA VAL A 368 -23.13 -13.03 46.15
C VAL A 368 -23.49 -14.00 47.24
N ASP A 369 -23.65 -13.51 48.47
CA ASP A 369 -24.14 -14.26 49.63
C ASP A 369 -25.68 -14.12 49.73
N SER A 370 -26.37 -15.20 49.62
CA SER A 370 -27.83 -15.23 49.67
C SER A 370 -28.31 -16.50 50.41
N SER A 371 -29.38 -16.38 51.10
CA SER A 371 -30.01 -17.51 51.80
C SER A 371 -30.64 -18.56 50.85
N ALA A 372 -30.68 -18.28 49.54
CA ALA A 372 -31.09 -19.23 48.51
C ALA A 372 -30.31 -18.95 47.25
N LEU A 373 -29.58 -19.92 46.68
CA LEU A 373 -28.84 -19.86 45.46
C LEU A 373 -29.15 -21.03 44.52
N SER A 374 -29.38 -20.75 43.28
CA SER A 374 -29.51 -21.82 42.27
C SER A 374 -28.14 -22.34 41.83
N TYR A 375 -28.10 -23.53 41.19
CA TYR A 375 -26.91 -24.13 40.56
C TYR A 375 -26.23 -23.11 39.68
N ASN A 376 -26.99 -22.47 38.77
CA ASN A 376 -26.48 -21.49 37.80
C ASN A 376 -25.89 -20.25 38.50
N ALA A 377 -26.43 -19.78 39.61
CA ALA A 377 -25.89 -18.66 40.40
C ALA A 377 -24.52 -19.01 41.05
N ILE A 378 -24.38 -20.23 41.52
CA ILE A 378 -23.12 -20.74 42.09
C ILE A 378 -22.05 -20.88 40.98
N GLU A 379 -22.42 -21.50 39.86
CA GLU A 379 -21.54 -21.62 38.70
C GLU A 379 -21.11 -20.23 38.16
N TYR A 380 -22.02 -19.27 38.10
CA TYR A 380 -21.72 -17.90 37.70
C TYR A 380 -20.68 -17.25 38.62
N ASN A 381 -20.79 -17.43 39.96
CA ASN A 381 -19.81 -16.92 40.90
C ASN A 381 -18.42 -17.55 40.68
N LEU A 382 -18.35 -18.86 40.44
CA LEU A 382 -17.11 -19.57 40.12
C LEU A 382 -16.50 -19.08 38.83
N ASN A 383 -17.29 -18.95 37.81
CA ASN A 383 -16.85 -18.44 36.49
C ASN A 383 -16.27 -17.03 36.64
N ARG A 384 -16.93 -16.11 37.34
CA ARG A 384 -16.41 -14.78 37.63
C ARG A 384 -15.08 -14.80 38.38
N ALA A 385 -14.94 -15.71 39.39
CA ALA A 385 -13.69 -15.83 40.11
C ALA A 385 -12.53 -16.28 39.18
N CYS A 386 -12.75 -17.27 38.33
CA CYS A 386 -11.76 -17.77 37.37
C CYS A 386 -11.36 -16.69 36.35
N VAL A 387 -12.34 -15.97 35.81
CA VAL A 387 -12.11 -14.90 34.81
C VAL A 387 -11.40 -13.70 35.43
N SER A 388 -11.33 -13.57 36.75
CA SER A 388 -10.49 -12.54 37.37
C SER A 388 -9.00 -12.65 37.02
N GLY A 389 -8.56 -13.84 36.56
CA GLY A 389 -7.17 -14.16 36.21
C GLY A 389 -6.26 -14.43 37.41
N TYR A 390 -6.77 -14.28 38.62
CA TYR A 390 -6.00 -14.54 39.84
C TYR A 390 -6.16 -15.97 40.38
N ILE A 391 -7.16 -16.73 39.89
CA ILE A 391 -7.50 -18.07 40.38
C ILE A 391 -6.94 -19.12 39.44
N LYS A 392 -6.22 -20.09 39.98
CA LYS A 392 -5.69 -21.26 39.28
C LYS A 392 -6.73 -22.39 39.15
N GLU A 393 -7.44 -22.67 40.24
CA GLU A 393 -8.47 -23.71 40.31
C GLU A 393 -9.63 -23.22 41.19
N ALA A 394 -10.85 -23.55 40.80
CA ALA A 394 -12.06 -23.22 41.56
C ALA A 394 -13.08 -24.35 41.47
N TRP A 395 -13.82 -24.59 42.59
CA TRP A 395 -15.04 -25.42 42.63
C TRP A 395 -15.87 -25.00 43.82
N ALA A 396 -17.13 -25.36 43.84
CA ALA A 396 -17.99 -25.17 45.01
C ALA A 396 -18.50 -26.50 45.51
N GLU A 397 -18.67 -26.64 46.84
CA GLU A 397 -19.21 -27.81 47.52
C GLU A 397 -20.47 -27.41 48.30
N LEU A 398 -21.56 -28.09 47.99
CA LEU A 398 -22.80 -28.02 48.76
C LEU A 398 -22.83 -29.20 49.75
N ILE A 399 -22.76 -28.87 51.02
CA ILE A 399 -22.70 -29.84 52.11
C ILE A 399 -23.99 -29.69 52.97
N PRO A 400 -24.94 -30.62 52.84
CA PRO A 400 -26.13 -30.62 53.67
C PRO A 400 -25.77 -30.79 55.16
N ASP A 401 -26.36 -29.93 56.01
CA ASP A 401 -26.23 -30.06 57.51
C ASP A 401 -27.61 -30.05 58.17
N SER A 402 -27.66 -30.16 59.53
CA SER A 402 -28.91 -30.21 60.30
C SER A 402 -29.72 -28.89 60.25
N THR A 403 -29.14 -27.78 59.74
CA THR A 403 -29.76 -26.45 59.72
C THR A 403 -30.02 -25.93 58.31
N GLY A 404 -29.53 -26.64 57.26
CA GLY A 404 -29.68 -26.26 55.86
C GLY A 404 -28.56 -26.86 55.00
N THR A 405 -27.99 -26.05 54.08
CA THR A 405 -26.85 -26.43 53.24
C THR A 405 -25.73 -25.41 53.46
N THR A 406 -24.55 -25.89 53.79
CA THR A 406 -23.33 -25.07 53.78
C THR A 406 -22.76 -25.04 52.37
N LEU A 407 -22.42 -23.88 51.83
CA LEU A 407 -21.80 -23.65 50.53
C LEU A 407 -20.36 -23.22 50.71
N ASP A 408 -19.43 -24.09 50.34
CA ASP A 408 -18.00 -23.83 50.40
C ASP A 408 -17.44 -23.57 48.98
N TYR A 409 -16.99 -22.34 48.74
CA TYR A 409 -16.24 -22.00 47.51
C TYR A 409 -14.75 -22.23 47.75
N HIS A 410 -14.20 -23.21 47.07
CA HIS A 410 -12.78 -23.51 47.04
C HIS A 410 -12.11 -22.74 45.91
N LEU A 411 -11.28 -21.73 46.24
CA LEU A 411 -10.57 -20.87 45.31
C LEU A 411 -9.07 -20.98 45.56
N ILE A 412 -8.34 -21.60 44.65
CA ILE A 412 -6.88 -21.71 44.74
C ILE A 412 -6.29 -20.56 43.89
N ASP A 413 -5.66 -19.61 44.57
CA ASP A 413 -5.05 -18.45 43.91
C ASP A 413 -3.69 -18.77 43.26
N ASN A 414 -3.31 -17.94 42.25
CA ASN A 414 -2.02 -18.01 41.63
C ASN A 414 -0.90 -17.60 42.61
N PRO A 415 0.35 -18.09 42.38
CA PRO A 415 1.51 -17.72 43.18
C PRO A 415 1.94 -16.26 42.99
N ARG A 416 2.81 -15.75 43.91
CA ARG A 416 3.44 -14.44 43.75
C ARG A 416 4.58 -14.47 42.72
N ILE A 417 4.76 -13.36 42.03
CA ILE A 417 5.91 -13.12 41.19
C ILE A 417 7.06 -12.65 42.09
N GLU A 418 8.17 -13.39 42.11
CA GLU A 418 9.39 -13.01 42.87
C GLU A 418 10.37 -12.24 41.96
N VAL A 419 10.49 -12.64 40.71
CA VAL A 419 11.43 -12.02 39.76
C VAL A 419 10.83 -12.00 38.35
N VAL A 420 11.14 -10.94 37.57
CA VAL A 420 10.77 -10.81 36.17
C VAL A 420 12.04 -10.79 35.33
N ARG A 421 12.06 -11.55 34.22
CA ARG A 421 13.19 -11.66 33.30
C ARG A 421 12.74 -11.50 31.85
N PHE A 422 13.65 -10.98 31.00
CA PHE A 422 13.49 -10.93 29.56
C PHE A 422 14.62 -11.68 28.90
N ILE A 423 14.30 -12.61 28.00
CA ILE A 423 15.27 -13.42 27.25
C ILE A 423 14.99 -13.20 25.76
N GLY A 424 16.06 -13.06 24.96
CA GLY A 424 15.97 -12.90 23.50
C GLY A 424 15.78 -11.45 23.02
N ALA A 425 15.54 -10.49 23.92
CA ALA A 425 15.46 -9.08 23.58
C ALA A 425 16.86 -8.51 23.34
N THR A 426 17.12 -8.06 22.12
CA THR A 426 18.40 -7.41 21.71
C THR A 426 18.20 -5.98 21.24
N ILE A 427 16.99 -5.63 20.81
CA ILE A 427 16.63 -4.30 20.29
C ILE A 427 16.37 -3.31 21.42
N PHE A 428 15.59 -3.72 22.42
CA PHE A 428 15.21 -2.86 23.54
C PHE A 428 15.87 -3.37 24.84
N PRO A 429 16.34 -2.45 25.68
CA PRO A 429 16.90 -2.83 26.98
C PRO A 429 15.79 -3.33 27.91
N SER A 430 16.13 -4.28 28.80
CA SER A 430 15.16 -4.85 29.76
C SER A 430 14.48 -3.80 30.65
N SER A 431 15.14 -2.69 30.96
CA SER A 431 14.55 -1.59 31.73
C SER A 431 13.38 -0.92 31.03
N GLU A 432 13.44 -0.79 29.69
CA GLU A 432 12.36 -0.25 28.87
C GLU A 432 11.20 -1.23 28.79
N LEU A 433 11.47 -2.51 28.51
CA LEU A 433 10.45 -3.56 28.46
C LEU A 433 9.76 -3.73 29.80
N TYR A 434 10.51 -3.60 30.90
CA TYR A 434 9.95 -3.65 32.25
C TYR A 434 8.94 -2.53 32.50
N SER A 435 9.12 -1.34 31.93
CA SER A 435 8.18 -0.22 32.08
C SER A 435 6.82 -0.46 31.42
N ILE A 436 6.76 -1.36 30.43
CA ILE A 436 5.58 -1.62 29.60
C ILE A 436 4.62 -2.62 30.27
N ILE A 437 5.16 -3.61 30.96
CA ILE A 437 4.38 -4.69 31.57
C ILE A 437 3.76 -4.26 32.91
N THR A 438 2.71 -4.95 33.30
CA THR A 438 2.04 -4.75 34.60
C THR A 438 2.58 -5.67 35.69
N GLY A 439 3.08 -6.86 35.33
CA GLY A 439 3.64 -7.84 36.26
C GLY A 439 4.83 -7.27 37.01
N ARG A 440 4.78 -7.34 38.36
CA ARG A 440 5.82 -6.81 39.28
C ARG A 440 6.19 -7.82 40.35
N PRO A 441 7.45 -7.85 40.79
CA PRO A 441 7.82 -8.60 42.01
C PRO A 441 6.94 -8.24 43.18
N GLY A 442 6.48 -9.26 43.92
CA GLY A 442 5.55 -9.14 45.04
C GLY A 442 4.07 -9.18 44.64
N ALA A 443 3.71 -8.97 43.38
CA ALA A 443 2.32 -9.10 42.90
C ALA A 443 1.92 -10.58 42.73
N VAL A 444 0.62 -10.86 42.89
CA VAL A 444 0.06 -12.18 42.53
C VAL A 444 0.01 -12.30 40.99
N LEU A 445 0.42 -13.44 40.46
CA LEU A 445 0.35 -13.69 39.03
C LEU A 445 -1.11 -13.60 38.52
N ASN A 446 -1.36 -12.74 37.56
CA ASN A 446 -2.65 -12.64 36.89
C ASN A 446 -2.51 -13.08 35.45
N THR A 447 -3.16 -14.18 35.06
CA THR A 447 -3.02 -14.78 33.73
C THR A 447 -3.56 -13.89 32.62
N ILE A 448 -4.55 -13.04 32.93
CA ILE A 448 -5.16 -12.09 31.98
C ILE A 448 -4.25 -10.89 31.74
N LEU A 449 -3.76 -10.28 32.85
CA LEU A 449 -2.78 -9.19 32.74
C LEU A 449 -1.52 -9.66 32.05
N LEU A 450 -1.12 -10.92 32.26
CA LEU A 450 -0.01 -11.53 31.51
C LEU A 450 -0.28 -11.57 30.00
N GLY A 451 -1.51 -11.83 29.59
CA GLY A 451 -1.94 -11.74 28.19
C GLY A 451 -1.81 -10.31 27.65
N TYR A 452 -2.27 -9.32 28.39
CA TYR A 452 -2.11 -7.90 28.04
C TYR A 452 -0.65 -7.46 28.02
N ASP A 453 0.17 -7.91 28.96
CA ASP A 453 1.60 -7.63 29.03
C ASP A 453 2.32 -8.16 27.78
N LYS A 454 2.03 -9.39 27.33
CA LYS A 454 2.56 -9.96 26.08
C LYS A 454 2.16 -9.10 24.88
N GLN A 455 0.89 -8.73 24.78
CA GLN A 455 0.39 -7.90 23.69
C GLN A 455 0.99 -6.49 23.71
N ALA A 456 1.18 -5.90 24.89
CA ALA A 456 1.82 -4.60 25.05
C ALA A 456 3.29 -4.62 24.59
N LEU A 457 4.04 -5.67 24.95
CA LEU A 457 5.40 -5.90 24.45
C LEU A 457 5.42 -6.03 22.92
N GLU A 458 4.60 -6.92 22.33
CA GLU A 458 4.51 -7.08 20.88
C GLU A 458 4.16 -5.76 20.18
N ASN A 459 3.18 -5.01 20.69
CA ASN A 459 2.79 -3.71 20.16
C ASN A 459 3.92 -2.67 20.24
N HIS A 460 4.77 -2.73 21.25
CA HIS A 460 5.94 -1.86 21.36
C HIS A 460 6.95 -2.13 20.22
N TYR A 461 7.25 -3.40 19.95
CA TYR A 461 8.09 -3.81 18.83
C TYR A 461 7.46 -3.42 17.47
N ILE A 462 6.14 -3.64 17.30
CA ILE A 462 5.41 -3.29 16.07
C ILE A 462 5.47 -1.79 15.80
N LYS A 463 5.29 -0.94 16.82
CA LYS A 463 5.40 0.53 16.69
C LYS A 463 6.79 0.97 16.24
N ALA A 464 7.84 0.22 16.59
CA ALA A 464 9.21 0.46 16.16
C ALA A 464 9.54 -0.17 14.79
N GLY A 465 8.55 -0.84 14.14
CA GLY A 465 8.71 -1.45 12.81
C GLY A 465 9.10 -2.93 12.82
N TYR A 466 9.18 -3.59 13.97
CA TYR A 466 9.52 -5.01 14.11
C TYR A 466 8.25 -5.88 14.16
N ASN A 467 7.51 -5.93 13.07
CA ASN A 467 6.16 -6.50 12.99
C ASN A 467 6.10 -8.02 13.18
N LEU A 468 7.23 -8.70 13.12
CA LEU A 468 7.33 -10.16 13.32
C LEU A 468 7.78 -10.55 14.73
N ALA A 469 8.00 -9.57 15.60
CA ALA A 469 8.35 -9.84 16.98
C ALA A 469 7.21 -10.53 17.75
N ARG A 470 7.57 -11.47 18.64
CA ARG A 470 6.66 -12.25 19.47
C ARG A 470 7.11 -12.25 20.91
N ALA A 471 6.16 -12.18 21.83
CA ALA A 471 6.40 -12.30 23.26
C ALA A 471 5.65 -13.52 23.80
N ASN A 472 6.39 -14.50 24.29
CA ASN A 472 5.86 -15.59 25.10
C ASN A 472 6.23 -15.38 26.56
N ALA A 473 5.47 -15.96 27.49
CA ALA A 473 5.76 -15.86 28.89
C ALA A 473 5.65 -17.24 29.56
N GLU A 474 6.60 -17.55 30.39
CA GLU A 474 6.63 -18.75 31.22
C GLU A 474 6.76 -18.35 32.67
N PHE A 475 6.05 -19.03 33.52
CA PHE A 475 6.13 -18.85 34.97
C PHE A 475 6.65 -20.12 35.65
N ASP A 476 7.81 -20.01 36.29
CA ASP A 476 8.39 -21.10 37.09
C ASP A 476 7.89 -20.97 38.52
N THR A 477 7.02 -21.90 38.92
CA THR A 477 6.41 -21.93 40.26
C THR A 477 7.41 -22.25 41.37
N SER A 478 8.54 -22.89 41.06
CA SER A 478 9.59 -23.28 42.05
C SER A 478 10.37 -22.07 42.55
N TYR A 479 10.56 -21.08 41.66
CA TYR A 479 11.33 -19.86 41.95
C TYR A 479 10.51 -18.58 41.89
N GLY A 480 9.20 -18.65 41.61
CA GLY A 480 8.35 -17.48 41.42
C GLY A 480 8.83 -16.59 40.24
N SER A 481 9.50 -17.20 39.26
CA SER A 481 10.13 -16.44 38.15
C SER A 481 9.22 -16.31 36.93
N LEU A 482 8.81 -15.09 36.61
CA LEU A 482 8.12 -14.76 35.38
C LEU A 482 9.15 -14.41 34.32
N THR A 483 9.26 -15.23 33.27
CA THR A 483 10.21 -15.01 32.15
C THR A 483 9.46 -14.70 30.88
N PHE A 484 9.69 -13.51 30.29
CA PHE A 484 9.25 -13.16 28.95
C PHE A 484 10.32 -13.58 27.93
N MET A 485 9.95 -14.48 27.04
CA MET A 485 10.79 -14.90 25.91
C MET A 485 10.39 -14.09 24.69
N ILE A 486 11.30 -13.26 24.22
CA ILE A 486 11.10 -12.37 23.05
C ILE A 486 11.79 -13.00 21.83
N ASP A 487 10.99 -13.34 20.84
CA ASP A 487 11.49 -13.62 19.49
C ASP A 487 11.33 -12.31 18.67
N GLU A 488 12.43 -11.70 18.29
CA GLU A 488 12.46 -10.43 17.58
C GLU A 488 12.19 -10.56 16.08
N GLY A 489 11.85 -11.76 15.60
CA GLY A 489 11.57 -12.01 14.19
C GLY A 489 12.81 -12.08 13.31
N ARG A 490 13.79 -12.93 13.69
CA ARG A 490 15.03 -13.14 12.93
C ARG A 490 14.76 -13.93 11.66
N ILE A 491 15.29 -13.41 10.54
CA ILE A 491 15.17 -14.00 9.21
C ILE A 491 16.12 -15.21 9.11
N ASN A 492 15.57 -16.40 8.91
CA ASN A 492 16.38 -17.61 8.67
C ASN A 492 16.80 -17.74 7.22
N ASP A 493 15.83 -17.56 6.30
CA ASP A 493 16.04 -17.76 4.88
C ASP A 493 15.18 -16.82 4.06
N ILE A 494 15.59 -16.58 2.81
CA ILE A 494 14.83 -15.77 1.84
C ILE A 494 14.65 -16.61 0.58
N LYS A 495 13.42 -17.04 0.34
CA LYS A 495 13.02 -17.82 -0.83
C LYS A 495 12.32 -16.94 -1.86
N ILE A 496 12.54 -17.23 -3.13
CA ILE A 496 11.90 -16.52 -4.25
C ILE A 496 11.07 -17.52 -5.03
N GLU A 497 9.83 -17.17 -5.31
CA GLU A 497 8.88 -17.97 -6.11
C GLU A 497 8.28 -17.14 -7.23
N GLY A 498 8.03 -17.80 -8.38
CA GLY A 498 7.34 -17.21 -9.52
C GLY A 498 8.23 -16.56 -10.57
N ASN A 499 9.53 -16.40 -10.31
CA ASN A 499 10.47 -15.98 -11.34
C ASN A 499 10.88 -17.19 -12.22
N ARG A 500 10.71 -17.01 -13.54
CA ARG A 500 11.04 -18.03 -14.56
C ARG A 500 12.22 -17.63 -15.43
N LYS A 501 12.20 -16.39 -15.93
CA LYS A 501 13.26 -15.80 -16.78
C LYS A 501 14.20 -14.90 -15.98
N THR A 502 13.66 -14.14 -15.01
CA THR A 502 14.43 -13.21 -14.21
C THR A 502 15.34 -13.95 -13.23
N ARG A 503 16.62 -13.64 -13.23
CA ARG A 503 17.61 -14.24 -12.34
C ARG A 503 17.41 -13.76 -10.89
N ASN A 504 17.62 -14.62 -9.91
CA ASN A 504 17.43 -14.33 -8.47
C ASN A 504 18.18 -13.06 -8.02
N TYR A 505 19.42 -12.84 -8.49
CA TYR A 505 20.19 -11.66 -8.10
C TYR A 505 19.52 -10.34 -8.50
N VAL A 506 18.69 -10.31 -9.56
CA VAL A 506 17.94 -9.12 -10.00
C VAL A 506 16.89 -8.73 -8.97
N ILE A 507 16.37 -9.72 -8.27
CA ILE A 507 15.38 -9.56 -7.20
C ILE A 507 16.07 -9.22 -5.89
N THR A 508 17.03 -10.09 -5.46
CA THR A 508 17.69 -9.96 -4.14
C THR A 508 18.52 -8.68 -4.00
N ARG A 509 19.02 -8.10 -5.10
CA ARG A 509 19.76 -6.82 -5.05
C ARG A 509 18.95 -5.61 -4.56
N HIS A 510 17.64 -5.75 -4.46
CA HIS A 510 16.73 -4.71 -3.96
C HIS A 510 16.37 -4.92 -2.48
N LEU A 511 16.65 -6.10 -1.93
CA LEU A 511 16.38 -6.39 -0.52
C LEU A 511 17.46 -5.75 0.36
N PRO A 512 17.09 -4.93 1.35
CA PRO A 512 18.05 -4.28 2.24
C PRO A 512 18.52 -5.17 3.39
N PHE A 513 18.01 -6.39 3.49
CA PHE A 513 18.33 -7.38 4.54
C PHE A 513 18.74 -8.73 3.95
N LYS A 514 19.32 -9.57 4.77
CA LYS A 514 19.81 -10.94 4.47
C LYS A 514 19.40 -11.91 5.58
N ALA A 515 19.62 -13.20 5.36
CA ALA A 515 19.50 -14.19 6.42
C ALA A 515 20.39 -13.83 7.63
N GLY A 516 19.84 -13.96 8.83
CA GLY A 516 20.44 -13.56 10.10
C GLY A 516 20.03 -12.18 10.61
N ASP A 517 19.50 -11.30 9.78
CA ASP A 517 19.02 -9.98 10.21
C ASP A 517 17.66 -10.08 10.92
N ILE A 518 17.31 -9.08 11.73
CA ILE A 518 15.97 -8.95 12.32
C ILE A 518 15.06 -8.25 11.30
N PHE A 519 13.87 -8.79 11.10
CA PHE A 519 12.92 -8.26 10.12
C PHE A 519 12.42 -6.87 10.50
N ARG A 520 12.48 -5.94 9.55
CA ARG A 520 11.87 -4.61 9.66
C ARG A 520 10.88 -4.36 8.53
N GLN A 521 9.68 -3.95 8.87
CA GLN A 521 8.59 -3.73 7.93
C GLN A 521 8.91 -2.63 6.91
N ASP A 522 9.48 -1.51 7.35
CA ASP A 522 9.85 -0.39 6.48
C ASP A 522 10.94 -0.77 5.45
N GLU A 523 11.86 -1.64 5.83
CA GLU A 523 12.89 -2.17 4.93
C GLU A 523 12.31 -3.18 3.93
N ALA A 524 11.40 -4.04 4.37
CA ALA A 524 10.68 -4.96 3.50
C ALA A 524 9.87 -4.20 2.44
N GLU A 525 9.16 -3.14 2.83
CA GLU A 525 8.43 -2.27 1.92
C GLU A 525 9.34 -1.63 0.87
N LYS A 526 10.49 -1.09 1.27
CA LYS A 526 11.50 -0.54 0.34
C LYS A 526 12.02 -1.59 -0.62
N GLY A 527 12.28 -2.80 -0.12
CA GLY A 527 12.73 -3.93 -0.93
C GLY A 527 11.72 -4.32 -2.01
N ILE A 528 10.45 -4.50 -1.60
CA ILE A 528 9.34 -4.84 -2.52
C ILE A 528 9.12 -3.73 -3.54
N ASP A 529 9.14 -2.46 -3.12
CA ASP A 529 9.02 -1.30 -4.02
C ASP A 529 10.17 -1.29 -5.04
N GLY A 530 11.38 -1.59 -4.61
CA GLY A 530 12.54 -1.71 -5.48
C GLY A 530 12.37 -2.81 -6.53
N VAL A 531 11.89 -4.00 -6.14
CA VAL A 531 11.60 -5.10 -7.05
C VAL A 531 10.50 -4.73 -8.04
N PHE A 532 9.38 -4.19 -7.57
CA PHE A 532 8.26 -3.78 -8.41
C PHE A 532 8.64 -2.65 -9.37
N SER A 533 9.46 -1.69 -8.92
CA SER A 533 9.92 -0.55 -9.72
C SER A 533 10.82 -0.94 -10.90
N THR A 534 11.36 -2.17 -10.92
CA THR A 534 12.08 -2.69 -12.10
C THR A 534 11.16 -2.78 -13.34
N GLY A 535 9.84 -2.83 -13.17
CA GLY A 535 8.87 -3.07 -14.25
C GLY A 535 8.89 -4.49 -14.79
N LEU A 536 9.68 -5.39 -14.22
CA LEU A 536 9.82 -6.79 -14.62
C LEU A 536 8.68 -7.65 -14.11
N PHE A 537 7.95 -7.20 -13.08
CA PHE A 537 6.92 -7.96 -12.39
C PHE A 537 5.57 -7.25 -12.46
N GLU A 538 4.52 -8.04 -12.64
CA GLU A 538 3.13 -7.61 -12.52
C GLU A 538 2.76 -7.41 -11.04
N THR A 539 3.23 -8.35 -10.19
CA THR A 539 3.10 -8.27 -8.73
C THR A 539 4.39 -8.72 -8.05
N ALA A 540 4.70 -8.14 -6.91
CA ALA A 540 5.77 -8.54 -6.00
C ALA A 540 5.29 -8.41 -4.56
N ARG A 541 5.33 -9.51 -3.79
CA ARG A 541 4.86 -9.56 -2.40
C ARG A 541 5.82 -10.36 -1.55
N MET A 542 5.90 -10.01 -0.27
CA MET A 542 6.71 -10.73 0.73
C MET A 542 5.79 -11.30 1.80
N VAL A 543 5.90 -12.59 2.03
CA VAL A 543 5.13 -13.32 3.05
C VAL A 543 6.11 -13.92 4.03
N ALA A 544 5.88 -13.68 5.32
CA ALA A 544 6.64 -14.32 6.39
C ALA A 544 6.01 -15.68 6.72
N VAL A 545 6.79 -16.73 6.61
CA VAL A 545 6.37 -18.10 6.94
C VAL A 545 7.16 -18.56 8.16
N PRO A 546 6.48 -18.93 9.27
CA PRO A 546 7.16 -19.50 10.43
C PRO A 546 7.91 -20.78 10.07
N ASP A 547 9.12 -20.93 10.59
CA ASP A 547 9.95 -22.10 10.46
C ASP A 547 10.36 -22.58 11.85
N SER A 548 10.84 -23.81 11.99
CA SER A 548 11.26 -24.41 13.28
C SER A 548 12.35 -23.62 14.02
N SER A 549 13.10 -22.77 13.31
CA SER A 549 14.25 -22.02 13.83
C SER A 549 14.13 -20.49 13.65
N GLY A 550 12.97 -19.98 13.22
CA GLY A 550 12.75 -18.54 12.98
C GLY A 550 11.74 -18.29 11.87
N ILE A 551 12.04 -17.35 10.97
CA ILE A 551 11.12 -16.93 9.91
C ILE A 551 11.79 -17.09 8.56
N THR A 552 11.12 -17.78 7.63
CA THR A 552 11.48 -17.78 6.21
C THR A 552 10.66 -16.69 5.50
N LEU A 553 11.35 -15.75 4.84
CA LEU A 553 10.70 -14.75 3.99
C LEU A 553 10.51 -15.32 2.59
N LEU A 554 9.25 -15.47 2.19
CA LEU A 554 8.88 -15.93 0.87
C LEU A 554 8.53 -14.72 -0.02
N LEU A 555 9.39 -14.41 -0.99
CA LEU A 555 9.14 -13.36 -1.98
C LEU A 555 8.44 -13.96 -3.19
N LYS A 556 7.14 -13.78 -3.28
CA LYS A 556 6.29 -14.20 -4.39
C LYS A 556 6.27 -13.12 -5.46
N VAL A 557 6.66 -13.46 -6.68
CA VAL A 557 6.63 -12.54 -7.83
C VAL A 557 5.85 -13.15 -8.99
N LYS A 558 5.18 -12.30 -9.77
CA LYS A 558 4.55 -12.67 -11.05
C LYS A 558 5.22 -11.87 -12.15
N GLU A 559 5.91 -12.57 -13.06
CA GLU A 559 6.65 -11.93 -14.14
C GLU A 559 5.73 -11.28 -15.18
N ASN A 560 6.11 -10.08 -15.64
CA ASN A 560 5.50 -9.42 -16.78
C ASN A 560 5.85 -10.14 -18.10
N ARG A 561 5.09 -9.87 -19.16
CA ARG A 561 5.54 -10.14 -20.53
C ARG A 561 6.58 -9.07 -20.91
N TYR A 562 7.76 -9.52 -21.33
CA TYR A 562 8.92 -8.62 -21.51
C TYR A 562 8.99 -7.94 -22.87
N ASN A 563 8.34 -8.53 -23.89
CA ASN A 563 8.27 -7.92 -25.22
C ASN A 563 7.06 -6.99 -25.27
N PHE A 564 7.28 -5.75 -25.66
CA PHE A 564 6.21 -4.78 -25.76
C PHE A 564 6.52 -3.68 -26.79
N ILE A 565 5.47 -3.05 -27.25
CA ILE A 565 5.53 -1.80 -28.02
C ILE A 565 5.05 -0.69 -27.10
N ARG A 566 5.77 0.42 -27.07
CA ARG A 566 5.31 1.65 -26.42
C ARG A 566 5.41 2.80 -27.43
N GLY A 567 4.52 3.78 -27.28
CA GLY A 567 4.54 4.94 -28.16
C GLY A 567 3.95 6.16 -27.51
N GLY A 568 4.26 7.29 -28.08
CA GLY A 568 3.75 8.58 -27.67
C GLY A 568 3.60 9.50 -28.87
N ALA A 569 2.79 10.54 -28.67
CA ALA A 569 2.57 11.59 -29.65
C ALA A 569 2.54 12.95 -28.95
N ARG A 570 2.97 13.98 -29.65
CA ARG A 570 2.86 15.38 -29.24
C ARG A 570 2.55 16.27 -30.41
N TYR A 571 2.01 17.42 -30.12
CA TYR A 571 1.80 18.48 -31.12
C TYR A 571 2.21 19.81 -30.49
N ASP A 572 2.98 20.59 -31.21
CA ASP A 572 3.22 22.00 -30.88
C ASP A 572 3.27 22.82 -32.16
N LEU A 573 3.02 24.13 -32.07
CA LEU A 573 2.95 25.03 -33.23
C LEU A 573 4.29 25.20 -33.98
N GLU A 574 5.40 24.81 -33.33
CA GLU A 574 6.72 24.99 -33.93
C GLU A 574 7.27 23.72 -34.61
N HIS A 575 6.97 22.55 -34.03
CA HIS A 575 7.44 21.27 -34.60
C HIS A 575 6.35 20.46 -35.30
N ASN A 576 5.09 20.93 -35.23
CA ASN A 576 3.92 20.20 -35.74
C ASN A 576 3.72 18.85 -35.01
N ALA A 577 3.04 17.92 -35.66
CA ALA A 577 2.82 16.60 -35.10
C ALA A 577 4.12 15.77 -35.09
N GLN A 578 4.37 15.15 -33.94
CA GLN A 578 5.46 14.22 -33.73
C GLN A 578 4.95 12.97 -33.03
N ALA A 579 5.49 11.80 -33.38
CA ALA A 579 5.21 10.53 -32.72
C ALA A 579 6.49 9.72 -32.59
N PHE A 580 6.52 8.85 -31.57
CA PHE A 580 7.55 7.82 -31.50
C PHE A 580 6.93 6.45 -31.26
N LEU A 581 7.62 5.41 -31.72
CA LEU A 581 7.31 4.01 -31.45
C LEU A 581 8.59 3.29 -31.06
N ASP A 582 8.57 2.60 -29.92
CA ASP A 582 9.64 1.73 -29.46
C ASP A 582 9.18 0.28 -29.50
N PHE A 583 9.96 -0.57 -30.17
CA PHE A 583 9.83 -2.02 -30.14
C PHE A 583 10.83 -2.58 -29.15
N VAL A 584 10.36 -3.04 -28.00
CA VAL A 584 11.20 -3.37 -26.84
C VAL A 584 11.25 -4.87 -26.59
N ALA A 585 12.46 -5.43 -26.57
CA ALA A 585 12.78 -6.71 -25.99
C ALA A 585 13.36 -6.48 -24.59
N GLY A 586 12.53 -6.72 -23.56
CA GLY A 586 12.91 -6.50 -22.16
C GLY A 586 13.45 -7.78 -21.51
N ASN A 587 14.12 -7.57 -20.38
CA ASN A 587 14.71 -8.62 -19.56
C ASN A 587 15.58 -9.60 -20.38
N VAL A 588 16.41 -9.04 -21.23
CA VAL A 588 17.34 -9.82 -22.05
C VAL A 588 18.28 -10.60 -21.13
N PHE A 589 18.50 -11.87 -21.40
CA PHE A 589 19.30 -12.79 -20.57
C PHE A 589 18.86 -12.91 -19.10
N GLY A 590 17.65 -12.44 -18.76
CA GLY A 590 17.14 -12.50 -17.38
C GLY A 590 17.78 -11.51 -16.40
N GLY A 591 18.57 -10.57 -16.89
CA GLY A 591 19.32 -9.60 -16.07
C GLY A 591 18.65 -8.25 -15.89
N GLY A 592 17.46 -8.06 -16.49
CA GLY A 592 16.71 -6.79 -16.44
C GLY A 592 17.13 -5.77 -17.49
N GLN A 593 17.97 -6.15 -18.48
CA GLN A 593 18.37 -5.27 -19.59
C GLN A 593 17.24 -5.14 -20.61
N GLU A 594 17.21 -4.00 -21.31
CA GLU A 594 16.34 -3.77 -22.47
C GLU A 594 17.16 -3.51 -23.73
N ILE A 595 16.73 -4.12 -24.85
CA ILE A 595 17.17 -3.76 -26.19
C ILE A 595 15.92 -3.28 -26.91
N TYR A 596 16.00 -2.11 -27.57
CA TYR A 596 14.86 -1.58 -28.27
C TYR A 596 15.25 -0.78 -29.51
N ILE A 597 14.38 -0.86 -30.52
CA ILE A 597 14.43 0.01 -31.69
C ILE A 597 13.41 1.12 -31.44
N SER A 598 13.86 2.36 -31.51
CA SER A 598 13.02 3.55 -31.39
C SER A 598 12.92 4.24 -32.76
N THR A 599 11.70 4.59 -33.14
CA THR A 599 11.45 5.38 -34.37
C THR A 599 10.82 6.70 -33.98
N ASN A 600 11.35 7.80 -34.46
CA ASN A 600 10.76 9.13 -34.33
C ASN A 600 10.24 9.57 -35.71
N ILE A 601 8.98 10.00 -35.75
CA ILE A 601 8.29 10.41 -36.98
C ILE A 601 7.67 11.78 -36.71
N GLY A 602 8.10 12.75 -37.50
CA GLY A 602 7.59 14.12 -37.48
C GLY A 602 8.00 14.89 -38.71
N GLU A 603 7.44 16.07 -38.93
CA GLU A 603 7.76 16.91 -40.07
C GLU A 603 9.18 17.47 -39.99
N LYS A 604 9.57 17.95 -38.78
CA LYS A 604 10.88 18.56 -38.54
C LYS A 604 11.91 17.59 -37.99
N ARG A 605 11.50 16.49 -37.39
CA ARG A 605 12.41 15.48 -36.80
C ARG A 605 12.00 14.09 -37.21
N ARG A 606 12.93 13.32 -37.75
CA ARG A 606 12.76 11.90 -38.10
C ARG A 606 14.00 11.15 -37.69
N GLY A 607 13.83 9.89 -37.33
CA GLY A 607 14.99 9.07 -36.97
C GLY A 607 14.65 7.67 -36.54
N VAL A 608 15.67 6.83 -36.54
CA VAL A 608 15.64 5.48 -36.02
C VAL A 608 16.87 5.28 -35.17
N SER A 609 16.70 4.60 -34.05
CA SER A 609 17.81 4.25 -33.15
C SER A 609 17.68 2.82 -32.64
N LEU A 610 18.82 2.13 -32.51
CA LEU A 610 18.97 0.88 -31.79
C LEU A 610 19.59 1.19 -30.41
N ASN A 611 18.95 0.75 -29.37
CA ASN A 611 19.30 1.11 -28.01
C ASN A 611 19.46 -0.13 -27.14
N TYR A 612 20.50 -0.15 -26.33
CA TYR A 612 20.70 -1.07 -25.21
C TYR A 612 20.70 -0.28 -23.90
N ARG A 613 19.95 -0.74 -22.91
CA ARG A 613 19.91 -0.15 -21.57
C ARG A 613 20.03 -1.21 -20.48
N SER A 614 20.92 -0.97 -19.57
CA SER A 614 21.04 -1.71 -18.32
C SER A 614 20.94 -0.77 -17.13
N ASP A 615 19.84 -0.81 -16.40
CA ASP A 615 19.62 0.08 -15.23
C ASP A 615 20.56 -0.24 -14.08
N ARG A 616 20.96 -1.50 -13.93
CA ARG A 616 21.94 -1.98 -12.94
C ARG A 616 22.73 -3.16 -13.51
N ILE A 617 24.04 -3.08 -13.42
CA ILE A 617 24.95 -4.17 -13.82
C ILE A 617 25.12 -5.10 -12.62
N PHE A 618 24.66 -6.34 -12.72
CA PHE A 618 24.63 -7.34 -11.66
C PHE A 618 23.97 -6.82 -10.37
N LYS A 619 24.67 -6.91 -9.24
CA LYS A 619 24.24 -6.42 -7.92
C LYS A 619 24.66 -4.97 -7.64
N THR A 620 25.43 -4.34 -8.54
CA THR A 620 25.94 -2.97 -8.35
C THR A 620 24.89 -1.91 -8.71
N LEU A 621 25.20 -0.67 -8.44
CA LEU A 621 24.47 0.50 -8.90
C LEU A 621 25.04 1.09 -10.20
N PHE A 622 26.00 0.43 -10.84
CA PHE A 622 26.48 0.83 -12.14
C PHE A 622 25.42 0.58 -13.21
N THR A 623 25.32 1.49 -14.15
CA THR A 623 24.40 1.48 -15.29
C THR A 623 25.18 1.61 -16.59
N ASN A 624 24.58 1.22 -17.69
CA ASN A 624 25.14 1.47 -19.02
C ASN A 624 24.02 1.68 -20.03
N THR A 625 24.18 2.69 -20.90
CA THR A 625 23.35 2.89 -22.09
C THR A 625 24.24 2.93 -23.31
N ILE A 626 23.82 2.22 -24.37
CA ILE A 626 24.50 2.21 -25.67
C ILE A 626 23.41 2.51 -26.70
N SER A 627 23.70 3.41 -27.61
CA SER A 627 22.79 3.72 -28.73
C SER A 627 23.56 3.89 -30.04
N ALA A 628 22.92 3.48 -31.12
CA ALA A 628 23.33 3.80 -32.48
C ALA A 628 22.10 4.37 -33.20
N ASP A 629 22.22 5.49 -33.84
CA ASP A 629 21.09 6.18 -34.46
C ASP A 629 21.42 6.84 -35.81
N LEU A 630 20.35 7.02 -36.57
CA LEU A 630 20.31 7.85 -37.76
C LEU A 630 19.15 8.82 -37.60
N SER A 631 19.39 10.10 -37.73
CA SER A 631 18.35 11.14 -37.59
C SER A 631 18.49 12.26 -38.60
N GLU A 632 17.34 12.84 -38.95
CA GLU A 632 17.19 14.06 -39.75
C GLU A 632 16.49 15.10 -38.88
N LEU A 633 17.04 16.30 -38.82
CA LEU A 633 16.49 17.46 -38.12
C LEU A 633 16.41 18.64 -39.09
N LYS A 634 15.26 19.29 -39.15
CA LYS A 634 15.07 20.59 -39.84
C LYS A 634 14.98 21.65 -38.74
N ARG A 635 15.98 22.54 -38.69
CA ARG A 635 16.01 23.68 -37.75
C ARG A 635 15.66 24.94 -38.53
N ASN A 636 14.66 25.68 -38.09
CA ASN A 636 14.32 26.98 -38.68
C ASN A 636 15.38 28.03 -38.33
N SER A 637 15.58 29.00 -39.23
CA SER A 637 16.45 30.15 -39.04
C SER A 637 15.61 31.42 -39.03
N TYR A 638 16.00 32.34 -38.19
CA TYR A 638 15.30 33.61 -37.98
C TYR A 638 16.29 34.76 -37.99
N SER A 639 15.86 35.94 -38.47
CA SER A 639 16.53 37.22 -38.36
C SER A 639 15.52 38.27 -37.98
N ASP A 640 15.75 39.02 -36.89
CA ASP A 640 14.81 40.01 -36.36
C ASP A 640 13.36 39.44 -36.22
N HIS A 641 13.24 38.28 -35.62
CA HIS A 641 11.97 37.56 -35.42
C HIS A 641 11.25 37.12 -36.70
N LYS A 642 11.89 37.22 -37.87
CA LYS A 642 11.32 36.78 -39.16
C LYS A 642 11.97 35.48 -39.60
N TYR A 643 11.12 34.54 -40.03
CA TYR A 643 11.58 33.31 -40.62
C TYR A 643 12.36 33.59 -41.92
N THR A 644 13.59 33.08 -42.03
CA THR A 644 14.49 33.28 -43.18
C THR A 644 14.76 31.99 -43.94
N GLY A 645 14.34 30.85 -43.40
CA GLY A 645 14.55 29.55 -44.04
C GLY A 645 14.77 28.47 -43.01
N PHE A 646 15.24 27.32 -43.43
CA PHE A 646 15.61 26.24 -42.50
C PHE A 646 16.92 25.59 -42.92
N SER A 647 17.61 25.04 -41.94
CA SER A 647 18.77 24.15 -42.15
C SER A 647 18.31 22.69 -42.00
N LYS A 648 18.73 21.82 -42.91
CA LYS A 648 18.52 20.38 -42.86
C LYS A 648 19.82 19.73 -42.40
N GLN A 649 19.74 19.01 -41.27
CA GLN A 649 20.85 18.28 -40.69
C GLN A 649 20.54 16.78 -40.71
N ILE A 650 21.48 15.97 -41.17
CA ILE A 650 21.48 14.52 -41.05
C ILE A 650 22.61 14.14 -40.12
N SER A 651 22.33 13.27 -39.16
CA SER A 651 23.36 12.73 -38.28
C SER A 651 23.23 11.24 -38.09
N TYR A 652 24.35 10.53 -38.04
CA TYR A 652 24.41 9.12 -37.69
C TYR A 652 25.64 8.82 -36.86
N GLY A 653 25.47 7.92 -35.86
CA GLY A 653 26.56 7.65 -34.94
C GLY A 653 26.22 6.67 -33.85
N ALA A 654 27.14 6.55 -32.92
CA ALA A 654 27.00 5.73 -31.74
C ALA A 654 27.42 6.49 -30.48
N ARG A 655 26.74 6.19 -29.36
CA ARG A 655 27.00 6.74 -28.04
C ARG A 655 27.04 5.62 -27.03
N ILE A 656 27.99 5.67 -26.10
CA ILE A 656 28.09 4.81 -24.94
C ILE A 656 28.15 5.66 -23.69
N ALA A 657 27.38 5.30 -22.66
CA ALA A 657 27.33 6.07 -21.41
C ALA A 657 27.28 5.11 -20.19
N PRO A 658 28.43 4.53 -19.81
CA PRO A 658 28.56 3.89 -18.51
C PRO A 658 28.42 4.93 -17.38
N GLY A 659 27.73 4.51 -16.31
CA GLY A 659 27.46 5.44 -15.19
C GLY A 659 27.17 4.73 -13.89
N ARG A 660 26.84 5.52 -12.87
CA ARG A 660 26.39 5.07 -11.56
C ARG A 660 25.09 5.75 -11.17
N GLN A 661 24.13 4.94 -10.76
CA GLN A 661 22.87 5.39 -10.19
C GLN A 661 23.04 5.75 -8.71
N PHE A 662 22.34 6.81 -8.30
CA PHE A 662 22.13 7.18 -6.91
C PHE A 662 20.61 7.10 -6.68
N PRO A 663 20.10 6.02 -6.06
CA PRO A 663 18.67 5.79 -5.89
C PRO A 663 17.97 7.02 -5.31
N GLN A 664 16.79 7.35 -5.85
CA GLN A 664 15.96 8.49 -5.47
C GLN A 664 16.58 9.89 -5.76
N LEU A 665 17.84 10.00 -6.12
CA LEU A 665 18.53 11.25 -6.38
C LEU A 665 18.78 11.45 -7.88
N GLY A 666 19.62 10.63 -8.49
CA GLY A 666 20.07 10.88 -9.84
C GLY A 666 21.09 9.86 -10.35
N MET A 667 21.85 10.23 -11.36
CA MET A 667 22.95 9.44 -11.91
C MET A 667 24.09 10.33 -12.39
N ILE A 668 25.27 9.71 -12.51
CA ILE A 668 26.46 10.29 -13.13
C ILE A 668 26.93 9.29 -14.19
N SER A 669 27.36 9.76 -15.35
CA SER A 669 27.90 8.94 -16.43
C SER A 669 29.07 9.60 -17.15
N ILE A 670 29.94 8.74 -17.67
CA ILE A 670 30.96 9.13 -18.65
C ILE A 670 30.37 8.79 -20.02
N VAL A 671 30.42 9.75 -20.93
CA VAL A 671 29.82 9.62 -22.27
C VAL A 671 30.92 9.56 -23.31
N GLY A 672 30.91 8.53 -24.14
CA GLY A 672 31.72 8.46 -25.36
C GLY A 672 30.81 8.57 -26.58
N GLU A 673 31.16 9.38 -27.55
CA GLU A 673 30.40 9.60 -28.77
C GLU A 673 31.27 9.61 -30.01
N LEU A 674 30.79 8.90 -31.04
CA LEU A 674 31.29 8.97 -32.41
C LEU A 674 30.09 9.26 -33.31
N ARG A 675 30.08 10.40 -34.03
CA ARG A 675 28.93 10.81 -34.83
C ARG A 675 29.35 11.65 -36.04
N LYS A 676 28.82 11.30 -37.18
CA LYS A 676 28.95 12.15 -38.35
C LYS A 676 27.71 13.06 -38.49
N TYR A 677 27.96 14.32 -38.71
CA TYR A 677 26.97 15.34 -39.04
C TYR A 677 27.17 15.83 -40.45
N GLU A 678 26.06 15.99 -41.19
CA GLU A 678 25.98 16.59 -42.50
C GLU A 678 24.83 17.61 -42.47
N TRP A 679 25.09 18.87 -42.85
CA TRP A 679 24.04 19.90 -42.83
C TRP A 679 24.15 20.88 -43.99
N ASP A 680 22.99 21.41 -44.38
CA ASP A 680 22.86 22.45 -45.37
C ASP A 680 22.66 23.79 -44.63
N GLU A 681 23.49 24.79 -44.87
CA GLU A 681 23.29 26.14 -44.37
C GLU A 681 22.50 26.99 -45.36
N PRO A 682 21.53 27.82 -44.91
CA PRO A 682 20.81 28.73 -45.78
C PRO A 682 21.78 29.65 -46.54
N GLY A 683 21.67 29.70 -47.85
CA GLY A 683 22.53 30.56 -48.70
C GLY A 683 23.90 29.96 -49.11
N LYS A 684 24.25 28.76 -48.61
CA LYS A 684 25.45 28.04 -49.05
C LYS A 684 25.08 26.89 -50.00
N THR A 685 25.85 26.76 -51.09
CA THR A 685 25.62 25.72 -52.10
C THR A 685 26.28 24.38 -51.76
N LYS A 686 27.23 24.38 -50.85
CA LYS A 686 27.96 23.17 -50.45
C LYS A 686 27.52 22.68 -49.06
N ARG A 687 27.16 21.40 -48.98
CA ARG A 687 26.86 20.70 -47.76
C ARG A 687 28.09 20.69 -46.84
N GLN A 688 27.92 21.00 -45.56
CA GLN A 688 28.96 20.93 -44.57
C GLN A 688 28.97 19.53 -43.91
N GLU A 689 30.14 19.06 -43.51
CA GLU A 689 30.34 17.78 -42.85
C GLU A 689 31.26 17.94 -41.64
N PHE A 690 30.99 17.15 -40.57
CA PHE A 690 31.81 17.08 -39.36
C PHE A 690 31.73 15.69 -38.78
N SER A 691 32.89 15.08 -38.49
CA SER A 691 32.96 13.76 -37.88
C SER A 691 33.34 13.90 -36.39
N LYS A 692 32.36 14.11 -35.55
CA LYS A 692 32.54 14.31 -34.12
C LYS A 692 33.07 13.05 -33.44
N ILE A 693 34.20 13.20 -32.70
CA ILE A 693 34.63 12.32 -31.65
C ILE A 693 34.56 13.10 -30.31
N GLY A 694 33.97 12.54 -29.31
CA GLY A 694 33.78 13.22 -28.00
C GLY A 694 33.83 12.29 -26.82
N ILE A 695 34.35 12.81 -25.72
CA ILE A 695 34.21 12.23 -24.38
C ILE A 695 33.64 13.29 -23.46
N GLY A 696 32.72 12.89 -22.59
CA GLY A 696 32.05 13.82 -21.68
C GLY A 696 31.73 13.22 -20.32
N PHE A 697 31.31 14.10 -19.45
CA PHE A 697 30.79 13.80 -18.12
C PHE A 697 29.37 14.37 -18.00
N GLU A 698 28.39 13.52 -17.72
CA GLU A 698 26.99 13.89 -17.57
C GLU A 698 26.50 13.57 -16.17
N SER A 699 25.77 14.49 -15.54
CA SER A 699 25.10 14.29 -14.26
C SER A 699 23.65 14.72 -14.36
N ILE A 700 22.74 13.85 -13.92
CA ILE A 700 21.31 14.12 -13.86
C ILE A 700 20.81 13.88 -12.43
N VAL A 701 20.26 14.91 -11.81
CA VAL A 701 19.51 14.81 -10.56
C VAL A 701 18.05 15.05 -10.90
N ASP A 702 17.17 14.12 -10.54
CA ASP A 702 15.74 14.26 -10.76
C ASP A 702 14.93 13.70 -9.60
N THR A 703 14.49 14.59 -8.72
CA THR A 703 13.68 14.30 -7.55
C THR A 703 12.24 14.82 -7.66
N ARG A 704 11.83 15.26 -8.87
CA ARG A 704 10.47 15.77 -9.12
C ARG A 704 9.43 14.69 -8.82
N ASP A 705 8.31 15.11 -8.24
CA ASP A 705 7.16 14.25 -7.95
C ASP A 705 6.37 13.81 -9.20
N ALA A 706 6.38 14.64 -10.25
CA ALA A 706 5.76 14.37 -11.55
C ALA A 706 6.57 15.01 -12.70
N ILE A 707 6.38 14.55 -13.96
CA ILE A 707 6.91 15.26 -15.15
C ILE A 707 6.05 16.47 -15.48
N SER A 708 4.72 16.29 -15.54
CA SER A 708 3.79 17.36 -15.89
C SER A 708 3.39 18.11 -14.64
N PHE A 709 3.64 19.41 -14.65
CA PHE A 709 3.32 20.31 -13.54
C PHE A 709 3.82 19.79 -12.19
N PRO A 710 5.15 19.55 -12.03
CA PRO A 710 5.71 19.15 -10.75
C PRO A 710 5.36 20.15 -9.66
N ARG A 711 5.08 19.61 -8.46
CA ARG A 711 4.77 20.42 -7.29
C ARG A 711 5.97 20.54 -6.36
N THR A 712 6.76 19.46 -6.28
CA THR A 712 7.93 19.38 -5.40
C THR A 712 9.11 18.73 -6.13
N GLY A 713 10.30 18.97 -5.59
CA GLY A 713 11.52 18.33 -6.06
C GLY A 713 12.43 19.28 -6.84
N LYS A 714 13.48 18.69 -7.38
CA LYS A 714 14.53 19.40 -8.12
C LYS A 714 14.89 18.62 -9.37
N TYR A 715 15.31 19.36 -10.40
CA TYR A 715 15.96 18.82 -11.59
C TYR A 715 17.25 19.55 -11.81
N HIS A 716 18.34 18.81 -11.93
CA HIS A 716 19.63 19.36 -12.29
C HIS A 716 20.23 18.49 -13.40
N TYR A 717 20.61 19.16 -14.48
CA TYR A 717 21.36 18.62 -15.59
C TYR A 717 22.72 19.30 -15.63
N PHE A 718 23.78 18.51 -15.79
CA PHE A 718 25.14 18.99 -15.99
C PHE A 718 25.78 18.15 -17.10
N ASP A 719 26.42 18.82 -18.04
CA ASP A 719 27.10 18.19 -19.16
C ASP A 719 28.42 18.94 -19.43
N LEU A 720 29.51 18.18 -19.47
CA LEU A 720 30.83 18.67 -19.84
C LEU A 720 31.39 17.75 -20.91
N GLN A 721 31.63 18.27 -22.10
CA GLN A 721 32.12 17.52 -23.26
C GLN A 721 33.44 18.08 -23.74
N PHE A 722 34.35 17.17 -24.07
CA PHE A 722 35.55 17.42 -24.83
C PHE A 722 35.37 16.74 -26.19
N ALA A 723 35.32 17.53 -27.26
CA ALA A 723 34.99 17.02 -28.59
C ALA A 723 35.83 17.68 -29.68
N GLY A 724 35.86 17.04 -30.84
CA GLY A 724 36.56 17.57 -32.00
C GLY A 724 36.19 16.80 -33.26
N ASP A 725 36.75 17.23 -34.38
CA ASP A 725 36.63 16.51 -35.64
C ASP A 725 37.68 15.40 -35.73
N LEU A 726 37.23 14.16 -36.00
CA LEU A 726 38.12 13.01 -36.18
C LEU A 726 39.21 13.21 -37.25
N HIS A 727 38.96 14.08 -38.21
CA HIS A 727 39.84 14.33 -39.37
C HIS A 727 40.61 15.67 -39.27
N SER A 728 40.42 16.47 -38.21
CA SER A 728 41.06 17.76 -38.03
C SER A 728 41.35 18.11 -36.56
N GLU A 729 42.65 18.18 -36.22
CA GLU A 729 43.06 18.53 -34.87
C GLU A 729 42.76 20.01 -34.49
N LYS A 730 42.50 20.88 -35.48
CA LYS A 730 42.22 22.32 -35.25
C LYS A 730 40.77 22.60 -34.85
N SER A 731 39.92 21.59 -34.78
CA SER A 731 38.48 21.74 -34.48
C SER A 731 38.10 21.21 -33.09
N ALA A 732 39.06 21.10 -32.15
CA ALA A 732 38.80 20.65 -30.77
C ALA A 732 38.16 21.77 -29.96
N TYR A 733 37.12 21.43 -29.18
CA TYR A 733 36.43 22.34 -28.27
C TYR A 733 35.98 21.65 -27.00
N THR A 734 35.83 22.45 -25.93
CA THR A 734 35.16 22.02 -24.70
C THR A 734 33.80 22.68 -24.65
N ARG A 735 32.73 21.92 -24.40
CA ARG A 735 31.36 22.41 -24.22
C ARG A 735 30.88 22.08 -22.82
N PHE A 736 30.40 23.11 -22.12
CA PHE A 736 29.82 22.98 -20.78
C PHE A 736 28.38 23.47 -20.80
N GLU A 737 27.48 22.72 -20.20
CA GLU A 737 26.08 23.12 -19.99
C GLU A 737 25.61 22.70 -18.61
N THR A 738 24.87 23.57 -17.92
CA THR A 738 24.14 23.19 -16.70
C THR A 738 22.77 23.84 -16.67
N SER A 739 21.77 23.07 -16.21
CA SER A 739 20.41 23.54 -15.93
C SER A 739 20.00 23.13 -14.53
N ILE A 740 19.59 24.09 -13.73
CA ILE A 740 19.15 23.87 -12.34
C ILE A 740 17.72 24.36 -12.20
N GLU A 741 16.83 23.48 -11.77
CA GLU A 741 15.41 23.76 -11.57
C GLU A 741 14.98 23.29 -10.19
N ALA A 742 14.07 24.03 -9.55
CA ALA A 742 13.45 23.63 -8.29
C ALA A 742 11.96 23.96 -8.28
N TYR A 743 11.21 23.19 -7.50
CA TYR A 743 9.75 23.31 -7.40
C TYR A 743 9.36 23.42 -5.93
N TYR A 744 8.79 24.58 -5.56
CA TYR A 744 8.43 24.91 -4.18
C TYR A 744 6.92 25.16 -4.08
N PRO A 745 6.17 24.35 -3.32
CA PRO A 745 4.79 24.67 -3.01
C PRO A 745 4.74 25.84 -2.02
N LEU A 746 4.25 27.00 -2.45
CA LEU A 746 4.03 28.15 -1.58
C LEU A 746 2.73 28.00 -0.78
N THR A 747 1.70 27.40 -1.41
CA THR A 747 0.46 27.00 -0.78
C THR A 747 0.03 25.65 -1.37
N GLU A 748 -1.10 25.10 -0.94
CA GLU A 748 -1.64 23.88 -1.54
C GLU A 748 -1.95 24.01 -3.04
N ARG A 749 -2.18 25.23 -3.55
CA ARG A 749 -2.57 25.48 -4.93
C ARG A 749 -1.55 26.30 -5.72
N LEU A 750 -0.64 27.04 -5.05
CA LEU A 750 0.36 27.88 -5.68
C LEU A 750 1.75 27.25 -5.60
N ASN A 751 2.45 27.19 -6.72
CA ASN A 751 3.81 26.67 -6.83
C ASN A 751 4.74 27.70 -7.45
N PHE A 752 5.97 27.78 -6.95
CA PHE A 752 7.06 28.61 -7.43
C PHE A 752 8.14 27.74 -8.08
N HIS A 753 8.52 28.06 -9.31
CA HIS A 753 9.48 27.32 -10.10
C HIS A 753 10.57 28.22 -10.66
N PRO A 754 11.71 28.36 -9.98
CA PRO A 754 12.91 28.99 -10.52
C PRO A 754 13.72 28.03 -11.38
N ARG A 755 14.37 28.57 -12.42
CA ARG A 755 15.29 27.84 -13.30
C ARG A 755 16.47 28.73 -13.69
N LEU A 756 17.67 28.15 -13.73
CA LEU A 756 18.90 28.76 -14.23
C LEU A 756 19.56 27.82 -15.24
N VAL A 757 19.90 28.34 -16.41
CA VAL A 757 20.68 27.60 -17.42
C VAL A 757 21.92 28.41 -17.77
N LEU A 758 23.05 27.73 -17.79
CA LEU A 758 24.36 28.33 -18.17
C LEU A 758 24.99 27.40 -19.22
N GLY A 759 25.54 28.02 -20.25
CA GLY A 759 26.29 27.32 -21.30
C GLY A 759 27.56 28.12 -21.65
N ALA A 760 28.67 27.42 -21.89
CA ALA A 760 29.92 28.02 -22.33
C ALA A 760 30.73 27.02 -23.17
N SER A 761 31.53 27.54 -24.10
CA SER A 761 32.51 26.75 -24.83
C SER A 761 33.89 27.41 -24.84
N SER A 762 34.91 26.56 -24.99
CA SER A 762 36.30 27.05 -25.12
C SER A 762 36.61 27.66 -26.47
N ASP A 763 35.86 27.27 -27.49
CA ASP A 763 36.04 27.67 -28.89
C ASP A 763 34.68 27.87 -29.59
N ILE A 764 34.67 28.30 -30.85
CA ILE A 764 33.48 28.41 -31.70
C ILE A 764 32.90 27.03 -31.91
N LEU A 765 31.64 26.85 -31.48
CA LEU A 765 30.96 25.59 -31.64
C LEU A 765 30.53 25.34 -33.08
N PRO A 766 30.64 24.09 -33.59
CA PRO A 766 29.99 23.71 -34.83
C PRO A 766 28.46 23.95 -34.72
N TYR A 767 27.81 24.27 -35.83
CA TYR A 767 26.39 24.63 -35.92
C TYR A 767 25.44 23.66 -35.15
N PHE A 768 25.75 22.36 -35.20
CA PHE A 768 24.94 21.33 -34.56
C PHE A 768 25.12 21.27 -33.02
N ASP A 769 26.24 21.83 -32.47
CA ASP A 769 26.52 21.82 -31.04
C ASP A 769 26.30 23.18 -30.37
N GLN A 770 25.97 24.25 -31.13
CA GLN A 770 25.65 25.56 -30.61
C GLN A 770 24.51 25.50 -29.60
N PHE A 771 24.61 26.27 -28.53
CA PHE A 771 23.49 26.49 -27.61
C PHE A 771 22.37 27.22 -28.32
N SER A 772 21.12 26.98 -27.88
CA SER A 772 19.96 27.65 -28.45
C SER A 772 19.07 28.28 -27.37
N LEU A 773 18.47 29.43 -27.69
CA LEU A 773 17.52 30.13 -26.83
C LEU A 773 16.26 30.44 -27.63
N GLY A 774 15.10 30.20 -27.02
CA GLY A 774 13.78 30.45 -27.59
C GLY A 774 12.86 29.25 -27.48
N GLY A 775 11.57 29.49 -27.66
CA GLY A 775 10.51 28.49 -27.51
C GLY A 775 9.96 28.35 -26.10
N LEU A 776 8.80 27.70 -25.98
CA LEU A 776 8.09 27.54 -24.71
C LEU A 776 8.94 26.81 -23.66
N GLY A 777 9.78 25.86 -24.06
CA GLY A 777 10.65 25.08 -23.16
C GLY A 777 11.85 25.86 -22.63
N SER A 778 12.19 27.02 -23.23
CA SER A 778 13.38 27.80 -22.92
C SER A 778 13.01 29.26 -22.59
N PHE A 779 12.85 30.12 -23.61
CA PHE A 779 12.59 31.55 -23.45
C PHE A 779 11.24 31.92 -24.10
N VAL A 780 10.26 32.30 -23.27
CA VAL A 780 8.91 32.70 -23.74
C VAL A 780 8.94 34.05 -24.44
N GLY A 781 8.35 34.12 -25.63
CA GLY A 781 8.33 35.30 -26.51
C GLY A 781 9.23 35.18 -27.71
N LEU A 782 10.10 34.15 -27.82
CA LEU A 782 10.92 33.84 -28.97
C LEU A 782 10.51 32.52 -29.63
N TYR A 783 10.72 32.38 -30.91
CA TYR A 783 10.57 31.11 -31.63
C TYR A 783 11.56 30.06 -31.12
N GLN A 784 11.26 28.79 -31.31
CA GLN A 784 12.16 27.71 -30.94
C GLN A 784 13.50 27.83 -31.67
N ASP A 785 14.60 27.76 -30.90
CA ASP A 785 15.98 27.87 -31.40
C ASP A 785 16.25 29.17 -32.19
N GLU A 786 15.56 30.25 -31.90
CA GLU A 786 15.69 31.53 -32.61
C GLU A 786 17.08 32.14 -32.50
N LEU A 787 17.66 32.08 -31.28
CA LEU A 787 19.02 32.56 -31.02
C LEU A 787 19.96 31.37 -30.86
N LEU A 788 21.11 31.43 -31.52
CA LEU A 788 22.18 30.44 -31.44
C LEU A 788 23.47 31.11 -30.98
N GLY A 789 24.31 30.37 -30.24
CA GLY A 789 25.60 30.93 -29.79
C GLY A 789 26.50 29.94 -29.06
N ASP A 790 27.68 30.39 -28.71
CA ASP A 790 28.71 29.58 -28.04
C ASP A 790 28.68 29.73 -26.51
N LYS A 791 27.97 30.74 -26.00
CA LYS A 791 27.75 30.99 -24.59
C LYS A 791 26.28 31.35 -24.35
N MET A 792 25.72 30.91 -23.24
CA MET A 792 24.31 31.08 -22.90
C MET A 792 24.14 31.41 -21.41
N VAL A 793 23.24 32.33 -21.12
CA VAL A 793 22.71 32.56 -19.77
C VAL A 793 21.22 32.71 -19.85
N LEU A 794 20.48 31.94 -19.06
CA LEU A 794 19.02 32.02 -18.94
C LEU A 794 18.62 31.91 -17.48
N GLY A 795 17.97 32.89 -16.91
CA GLY A 795 17.22 32.84 -15.67
C GLY A 795 15.74 32.86 -15.97
N SER A 796 14.98 32.02 -15.26
CA SER A 796 13.53 31.94 -15.43
C SER A 796 12.84 31.76 -14.07
N VAL A 797 11.69 32.40 -13.91
CA VAL A 797 10.81 32.25 -12.72
C VAL A 797 9.40 32.03 -13.24
N GLU A 798 8.76 30.95 -12.76
CA GLU A 798 7.40 30.62 -13.11
C GLU A 798 6.52 30.44 -11.87
N LEU A 799 5.35 31.05 -11.86
CA LEU A 799 4.28 30.84 -10.88
C LEU A 799 3.20 29.97 -11.51
N ARG A 800 2.76 28.95 -10.76
CA ARG A 800 1.73 28.00 -11.18
C ARG A 800 0.62 27.96 -10.16
N GLN A 801 -0.55 28.45 -10.52
CA GLN A 801 -1.75 28.42 -9.69
C GLN A 801 -2.68 27.30 -10.18
N ARG A 802 -2.98 26.31 -9.35
CA ARG A 802 -4.03 25.32 -9.61
C ARG A 802 -5.39 25.96 -9.32
N ILE A 803 -6.22 26.11 -10.34
CA ILE A 803 -7.56 26.73 -10.23
C ILE A 803 -8.59 25.70 -9.76
N GLY A 804 -8.48 24.44 -10.20
CA GLY A 804 -9.37 23.35 -9.82
C GLY A 804 -8.94 22.05 -10.50
N GLY A 805 -9.14 20.90 -9.85
CA GLY A 805 -8.86 19.58 -10.37
C GLY A 805 -7.55 19.47 -11.17
N ARG A 806 -7.67 19.59 -12.51
CA ARG A 806 -6.58 19.41 -13.47
C ARG A 806 -6.14 20.69 -14.19
N PHE A 807 -6.74 21.86 -13.86
CA PHE A 807 -6.49 23.14 -14.51
C PHE A 807 -5.48 24.01 -13.75
N TYR A 808 -4.63 24.72 -14.52
CA TYR A 808 -3.58 25.59 -14.02
C TYR A 808 -3.58 26.93 -14.74
N MET A 809 -3.36 28.03 -14.01
CA MET A 809 -2.89 29.31 -14.53
C MET A 809 -1.39 29.39 -14.35
N LEU A 810 -0.69 29.92 -15.33
CA LEU A 810 0.75 29.95 -15.39
C LEU A 810 1.21 31.38 -15.70
N ALA A 811 2.26 31.84 -15.04
CA ALA A 811 2.91 33.10 -15.34
C ALA A 811 4.42 32.90 -15.29
N ARG A 812 5.17 33.34 -16.32
CA ARG A 812 6.62 33.16 -16.41
C ARG A 812 7.29 34.45 -16.79
N TYR A 813 8.44 34.70 -16.18
CA TYR A 813 9.38 35.73 -16.55
C TYR A 813 10.73 35.10 -16.85
N ASN A 814 11.37 35.53 -17.94
CA ASN A 814 12.67 35.09 -18.40
C ASN A 814 13.62 36.28 -18.57
N ALA A 815 14.88 36.09 -18.18
CA ALA A 815 16.00 36.98 -18.53
C ALA A 815 17.14 36.13 -19.08
N GLY A 816 17.57 36.34 -20.30
CA GLY A 816 18.61 35.53 -20.93
C GLY A 816 19.12 36.08 -22.23
N ASN A 817 20.28 35.61 -22.68
CA ASN A 817 20.84 35.93 -23.98
C ASN A 817 21.91 34.93 -24.41
N MET A 818 22.31 35.01 -25.66
CA MET A 818 23.36 34.22 -26.29
C MET A 818 24.51 35.12 -26.72
N TRP A 819 25.72 34.59 -26.67
CA TRP A 819 26.94 35.30 -27.16
C TRP A 819 27.80 34.34 -28.00
N ASN A 820 28.51 34.90 -28.99
CA ASN A 820 29.55 34.17 -29.68
C ASN A 820 30.79 34.02 -28.80
N ASN A 821 31.72 33.12 -29.11
CA ASN A 821 32.85 32.80 -28.26
C ASN A 821 33.77 34.01 -28.02
N LEU A 822 33.97 34.88 -29.02
CA LEU A 822 34.79 36.07 -28.93
C LEU A 822 34.16 37.22 -28.10
N GLU A 823 32.87 37.12 -27.81
CA GLU A 823 32.14 38.17 -27.09
C GLU A 823 32.24 37.95 -25.58
N ARG A 824 32.29 39.05 -24.83
CA ARG A 824 32.17 38.98 -23.36
C ARG A 824 30.71 38.90 -22.96
N VAL A 825 30.40 38.01 -22.02
CA VAL A 825 29.08 37.96 -21.41
C VAL A 825 28.81 39.27 -20.66
N ARG A 826 27.73 39.95 -21.04
CA ARG A 826 27.28 41.21 -20.43
C ARG A 826 25.87 41.07 -19.94
N LEU A 827 25.66 41.09 -18.62
CA LEU A 827 24.34 40.95 -18.02
C LEU A 827 23.40 42.14 -18.34
N SER A 828 23.96 43.30 -18.75
CA SER A 828 23.19 44.44 -19.25
C SER A 828 22.54 44.21 -20.63
N HIS A 829 22.96 43.17 -21.34
CA HIS A 829 22.41 42.82 -22.67
C HIS A 829 21.41 41.65 -22.60
N LEU A 830 20.94 41.29 -21.40
CA LEU A 830 19.92 40.26 -21.30
C LEU A 830 18.63 40.72 -21.99
N LEU A 831 18.04 39.81 -22.77
CA LEU A 831 16.67 39.94 -23.24
C LEU A 831 15.72 39.63 -22.09
N HIS A 832 14.61 40.33 -22.04
CA HIS A 832 13.58 40.11 -21.03
C HIS A 832 12.28 39.68 -21.70
N GLY A 833 11.72 38.57 -21.28
CA GLY A 833 10.46 38.04 -21.80
C GLY A 833 9.51 37.73 -20.65
N ALA A 834 8.22 37.95 -20.87
CA ALA A 834 7.18 37.58 -19.94
C ALA A 834 6.06 36.86 -20.66
N GLY A 835 5.41 35.94 -19.99
CA GLY A 835 4.28 35.20 -20.55
C GLY A 835 3.28 34.75 -19.52
N ILE A 836 2.05 34.59 -19.99
CA ILE A 836 0.95 34.01 -19.23
C ILE A 836 0.40 32.81 -19.98
N GLY A 837 -0.09 31.82 -19.27
CA GLY A 837 -0.57 30.60 -19.90
C GLY A 837 -1.67 29.90 -19.10
N LEU A 838 -2.33 28.98 -19.78
CA LEU A 838 -3.29 28.05 -19.23
C LEU A 838 -2.73 26.63 -19.41
N GLY A 839 -2.85 25.81 -18.40
CA GLY A 839 -2.42 24.42 -18.42
C GLY A 839 -3.55 23.47 -18.05
N LEU A 840 -3.60 22.32 -18.70
CA LEU A 840 -4.51 21.23 -18.39
C LEU A 840 -3.70 19.93 -18.28
N ARG A 841 -3.84 19.24 -17.14
CA ARG A 841 -3.25 17.92 -16.95
C ARG A 841 -4.20 16.85 -17.52
N THR A 842 -3.76 16.13 -18.54
CA THR A 842 -4.54 15.05 -19.15
C THR A 842 -3.81 13.69 -19.07
N PRO A 843 -4.51 12.58 -19.26
CA PRO A 843 -3.86 11.26 -19.36
C PRO A 843 -2.91 11.12 -20.54
N VAL A 844 -3.12 11.90 -21.61
CA VAL A 844 -2.30 11.91 -22.81
C VAL A 844 -1.16 12.95 -22.77
N GLY A 845 -0.90 13.51 -21.60
CA GLY A 845 0.14 14.51 -21.36
C GLY A 845 -0.44 15.90 -21.06
N PRO A 846 0.42 16.89 -20.76
CA PRO A 846 -0.02 18.25 -20.51
C PRO A 846 -0.52 18.90 -21.82
N ILE A 847 -1.54 19.74 -21.70
CA ILE A 847 -1.95 20.68 -22.75
C ILE A 847 -1.69 22.07 -22.21
N GLN A 848 -0.96 22.89 -22.95
CA GLN A 848 -0.61 24.23 -22.54
C GLN A 848 -0.82 25.23 -23.68
N ALA A 849 -1.45 26.34 -23.37
CA ALA A 849 -1.57 27.48 -24.27
C ALA A 849 -0.94 28.70 -23.58
N TRP A 850 -0.04 29.39 -24.28
CA TRP A 850 0.69 30.52 -23.74
C TRP A 850 0.69 31.71 -24.69
N TYR A 851 0.69 32.90 -24.12
CA TYR A 851 1.02 34.14 -24.81
C TYR A 851 2.29 34.70 -24.14
N GLY A 852 3.30 34.99 -24.95
CA GLY A 852 4.58 35.52 -24.51
C GLY A 852 4.98 36.77 -25.27
N ARG A 853 5.63 37.72 -24.57
CA ARG A 853 6.11 38.96 -25.14
C ARG A 853 7.54 39.29 -24.67
N VAL A 854 8.37 39.75 -25.59
CA VAL A 854 9.73 40.22 -25.31
C VAL A 854 9.71 41.74 -25.14
N HIS A 855 10.67 42.27 -24.37
CA HIS A 855 10.75 43.70 -24.06
C HIS A 855 10.86 44.63 -25.30
N ASN A 856 11.34 44.12 -26.42
CA ASN A 856 11.40 44.84 -27.74
C ASN A 856 10.06 44.96 -28.45
N GLY A 857 8.97 44.45 -27.85
CA GLY A 857 7.61 44.51 -28.37
C GLY A 857 7.16 43.34 -29.18
N PHE A 858 8.05 42.38 -29.53
CA PHE A 858 7.67 41.15 -30.23
C PHE A 858 6.89 40.21 -29.32
N ASP A 859 5.83 39.56 -29.84
CA ASP A 859 4.97 38.64 -29.09
C ASP A 859 4.68 37.39 -29.92
N LEU A 860 4.39 36.29 -29.21
CA LEU A 860 4.17 34.99 -29.77
C LEU A 860 3.14 34.18 -28.97
N PHE A 861 2.32 33.43 -29.66
CA PHE A 861 1.41 32.46 -29.08
C PHE A 861 1.96 31.05 -29.24
N TYR A 862 1.85 30.23 -28.17
CA TYR A 862 2.28 28.85 -28.18
C TYR A 862 1.11 27.94 -27.83
N LEU A 863 1.06 26.79 -28.46
CA LEU A 863 0.23 25.66 -28.10
C LEU A 863 1.12 24.41 -28.03
N ASP A 864 1.11 23.71 -26.91
CA ASP A 864 1.86 22.48 -26.68
C ASP A 864 0.94 21.41 -26.09
N MET A 865 0.94 20.24 -26.70
CA MET A 865 0.07 19.09 -26.32
C MET A 865 0.90 17.82 -26.30
N GLY A 866 0.91 17.13 -25.17
CA GLY A 866 1.63 15.87 -24.98
C GLY A 866 2.93 16.02 -24.20
N TYR A 867 3.67 14.92 -24.08
CA TYR A 867 4.98 14.92 -23.40
C TYR A 867 6.10 15.26 -24.40
N SER A 868 7.05 16.08 -23.98
CA SER A 868 8.29 16.31 -24.73
C SER A 868 9.28 15.16 -24.52
N TRP A 869 10.00 14.73 -25.56
CA TRP A 869 11.03 13.69 -25.55
C TRP A 869 12.29 14.08 -26.32
#